data_49add948f117da7c481ee194ef2381d8
#
_entry.id   49add948f117da7c481ee194ef2381d8
#
_cell.length_a   1.000
_cell.length_b   1.000
_cell.length_c   1.000
_cell.angle_alpha   90.00
_cell.angle_beta   90.00
_cell.angle_gamma   90.00
#
_symmetry.space_group_name_H-M   'P 1'
#
loop_
_entity.id
_entity.type
_entity.pdbx_description
1 polymer ?
#
loop_
_entity_poly.entity_id
_entity_poly.type
_entity_poly.pdbx_seq_one_letter_code
_entity_poly.pdbx_strand_id
1 'polypeptide(L)'
;MTSITPVLQATQNPDAAARQGAEETLANAQTSDYGGFLSALARELTHGGSPLATRQLAGVIFKNALDAKDEGVKRERRERWLGLDAGAREEIKRVIWECLSDGEGAIRHVSAQVVAKIAGAEVPVKQWPDLISSLQTGAQGAGGGAAKQASLEALGFLCEEVDADDLDQNDVNGVLTAVVSAMGNAESDVAVRLAATNALNNALYFAHENFERQQERDFIMQCVCEATTCADVRVRIAAFEVLVGIAENYYEYMQAYIEAVYGLTVKAAKEDQSEVGLQAIEFWSTICEEELGRADAIECGETDVKIFNFIGTALGALVPMLLEQLTKQEDDQDEDENAWNLAMAGGTCLGLVSQLVRDPVVEQVMAFIQGNIRSGEWRQREAATFAFGAILEGPNPDRLAPISSEALQFLVMALKDESTHVRDTTAWTIGRVFEFVHSSQHQLVTEQTFPQVLQAMMESLKDVPHVAGKVCYSIQSFIQAVTEDPATRHAVTPYFQNIIQTLVTTSERADAEVGLKMECYEAMNEIIRSSTSENYPTIGQLIPYVLQKLAAATLVDQEQMSAEMRERQADAQALLCGTLQVIVQTLSSASDDVKRNTLGPHADNLMQAFLAVFGCRSSTVHEEAMLAVGALAYAVGEHFATYMDAFIPFIKLGLENHEEHQVCSVTVGVVGDICRALDAKVEPYCESIVYLLLRDLGSDKLHRDVKPPILSCFGDIALAIGPAFEKYLPYVVNMLQSATQLSMSTNSDDEDMVDYNNELRNGIFEAYAGILQGFKSDPSKLAHVKEHVPFVLEFIERVAADPHRDEAVTRSMVGVLGDMADTINGVGPAFAQRPFYSAFLHECASSSDGSLRDTASWALERIRGRVNGA
;
A
#
# COMPACT_ATOMS: atom_id res chain seq x y z
N MET A 1 -4.38 -14.84 40.15
CA MET A 1 -4.55 -13.46 40.70
C MET A 1 -5.74 -13.43 41.65
N THR A 2 -5.64 -12.85 42.86
CA THR A 2 -6.75 -12.76 43.82
C THR A 2 -7.84 -11.76 43.43
N SER A 3 -7.52 -10.71 42.69
CA SER A 3 -8.46 -9.80 41.97
C SER A 3 -7.71 -9.00 40.92
N ILE A 4 -8.26 -8.91 39.72
CA ILE A 4 -7.67 -8.13 38.60
C ILE A 4 -8.18 -6.67 38.59
N THR A 5 -9.29 -6.38 39.26
CA THR A 5 -9.94 -5.07 39.32
C THR A 5 -9.01 -3.92 39.66
N PRO A 6 -8.19 -3.98 40.76
CA PRO A 6 -7.28 -2.88 41.09
C PRO A 6 -6.22 -2.60 40.02
N VAL A 7 -5.76 -3.65 39.33
CA VAL A 7 -4.78 -3.52 38.26
C VAL A 7 -5.40 -2.83 37.04
N LEU A 8 -6.59 -3.23 36.61
CA LEU A 8 -7.32 -2.58 35.53
C LEU A 8 -7.67 -1.10 35.83
N GLN A 9 -7.99 -0.79 37.08
CA GLN A 9 -8.20 0.61 37.49
C GLN A 9 -6.90 1.43 37.47
N ALA A 10 -5.76 0.80 37.79
CA ALA A 10 -4.47 1.47 37.76
C ALA A 10 -3.98 1.78 36.34
N THR A 11 -4.37 1.00 35.28
CA THR A 11 -4.06 1.35 33.88
C THR A 11 -4.79 2.61 33.40
N GLN A 12 -5.85 3.03 34.09
CA GLN A 12 -6.60 4.25 33.80
C GLN A 12 -6.17 5.45 34.66
N ASN A 13 -5.09 5.28 35.46
CA ASN A 13 -4.62 6.33 36.36
C ASN A 13 -3.96 7.47 35.58
N PRO A 14 -4.18 8.76 35.94
CA PRO A 14 -3.44 9.90 35.38
C PRO A 14 -1.92 9.82 35.58
N ASP A 15 -1.46 9.17 36.64
CA ASP A 15 -0.03 8.97 36.90
C ASP A 15 0.59 7.92 35.95
N ALA A 16 1.57 8.34 35.16
CA ALA A 16 2.25 7.49 34.18
C ALA A 16 2.97 6.28 34.82
N ALA A 17 3.60 6.47 35.99
CA ALA A 17 4.30 5.38 36.68
C ALA A 17 3.32 4.31 37.19
N ALA A 18 2.15 4.73 37.67
CA ALA A 18 1.09 3.80 38.09
C ALA A 18 0.53 3.01 36.91
N ARG A 19 0.33 3.66 35.75
CA ARG A 19 -0.11 2.97 34.52
C ARG A 19 0.90 1.95 34.07
N GLN A 20 2.17 2.34 33.92
CA GLN A 20 3.23 1.45 33.47
C GLN A 20 3.38 0.22 34.39
N GLY A 21 3.35 0.40 35.70
CA GLY A 21 3.41 -0.72 36.65
C GLY A 21 2.20 -1.67 36.56
N ALA A 22 1.03 -1.14 36.22
CA ALA A 22 -0.16 -1.95 36.00
C ALA A 22 -0.09 -2.72 34.66
N GLU A 23 0.38 -2.10 33.61
CA GLU A 23 0.60 -2.72 32.30
C GLU A 23 1.64 -3.85 32.38
N GLU A 24 2.78 -3.62 33.06
CA GLU A 24 3.78 -4.66 33.34
C GLU A 24 3.19 -5.83 34.13
N THR A 25 2.31 -5.54 35.09
CA THR A 25 1.62 -6.59 35.87
C THR A 25 0.69 -7.43 34.99
N LEU A 26 -0.06 -6.82 34.07
CA LEU A 26 -0.93 -7.52 33.13
C LEU A 26 -0.11 -8.37 32.14
N ALA A 27 0.96 -7.83 31.57
CA ALA A 27 1.86 -8.54 30.67
C ALA A 27 2.51 -9.75 31.34
N ASN A 28 2.99 -9.60 32.57
CA ASN A 28 3.54 -10.70 33.37
C ASN A 28 2.50 -11.76 33.68
N ALA A 29 1.26 -11.39 33.98
CA ALA A 29 0.18 -12.35 34.22
C ALA A 29 -0.19 -13.11 32.95
N GLN A 30 -0.27 -12.43 31.81
CA GLN A 30 -0.55 -13.03 30.51
C GLN A 30 0.54 -14.05 30.11
N THR A 31 1.79 -13.77 30.48
CA THR A 31 2.92 -14.67 30.15
C THR A 31 3.03 -15.85 31.10
N SER A 32 2.87 -15.63 32.42
CA SER A 32 3.12 -16.65 33.45
C SER A 32 1.95 -17.59 33.72
N ASP A 33 0.70 -17.12 33.58
CA ASP A 33 -0.53 -17.90 33.84
C ASP A 33 -1.66 -17.47 32.90
N TYR A 34 -1.53 -17.82 31.63
CA TYR A 34 -2.45 -17.39 30.58
C TYR A 34 -3.91 -17.78 30.85
N GLY A 35 -4.18 -19.03 31.24
CA GLY A 35 -5.53 -19.49 31.54
C GLY A 35 -6.15 -18.79 32.77
N GLY A 36 -5.35 -18.61 33.83
CA GLY A 36 -5.79 -17.86 35.01
C GLY A 36 -6.00 -16.37 34.72
N PHE A 37 -5.20 -15.78 33.84
CA PHE A 37 -5.34 -14.40 33.39
C PHE A 37 -6.67 -14.20 32.63
N LEU A 38 -6.95 -15.02 31.60
CA LEU A 38 -8.19 -14.95 30.83
C LEU A 38 -9.43 -15.22 31.72
N SER A 39 -9.34 -16.20 32.63
CA SER A 39 -10.43 -16.47 33.58
C SER A 39 -10.69 -15.29 34.52
N ALA A 40 -9.66 -14.55 34.93
CA ALA A 40 -9.81 -13.36 35.77
C ALA A 40 -10.46 -12.20 35.00
N LEU A 41 -10.10 -12.00 33.75
CA LEU A 41 -10.71 -11.00 32.85
C LEU A 41 -12.20 -11.33 32.58
N ALA A 42 -12.51 -12.59 32.27
CA ALA A 42 -13.89 -13.02 32.05
C ALA A 42 -14.77 -12.80 33.29
N ARG A 43 -14.28 -13.12 34.49
CA ARG A 43 -15.00 -12.84 35.74
C ARG A 43 -15.17 -11.37 36.01
N GLU A 44 -14.18 -10.53 35.71
CA GLU A 44 -14.31 -9.08 35.87
C GLU A 44 -15.36 -8.52 34.93
N LEU A 45 -15.43 -8.99 33.71
CA LEU A 45 -16.44 -8.60 32.72
C LEU A 45 -17.86 -8.84 33.23
N THR A 46 -18.11 -9.95 33.96
CA THR A 46 -19.41 -10.29 34.58
C THR A 46 -19.68 -9.59 35.93
N HIS A 47 -18.66 -9.04 36.57
CA HIS A 47 -18.76 -8.54 37.94
C HIS A 47 -19.58 -7.22 38.04
N GLY A 48 -20.88 -7.31 38.18
CA GLY A 48 -21.81 -6.14 38.26
C GLY A 48 -21.52 -5.12 39.37
N GLY A 49 -20.62 -5.41 40.29
CA GLY A 49 -20.16 -4.45 41.32
C GLY A 49 -18.96 -3.59 40.90
N SER A 50 -18.30 -3.91 39.78
CA SER A 50 -17.18 -3.12 39.25
C SER A 50 -17.66 -1.95 38.38
N PRO A 51 -16.89 -0.86 38.28
CA PRO A 51 -17.22 0.24 37.38
C PRO A 51 -17.32 -0.25 35.92
N LEU A 52 -18.28 0.33 35.18
CA LEU A 52 -18.56 -0.04 33.78
C LEU A 52 -17.27 -0.01 32.91
N ALA A 53 -16.48 1.06 33.03
CA ALA A 53 -15.23 1.21 32.28
C ALA A 53 -14.20 0.09 32.59
N THR A 54 -14.14 -0.36 33.86
CA THR A 54 -13.24 -1.45 34.27
C THR A 54 -13.70 -2.78 33.69
N ARG A 55 -14.99 -3.06 33.67
CA ARG A 55 -15.60 -4.25 33.06
C ARG A 55 -15.35 -4.26 31.55
N GLN A 56 -15.61 -3.14 30.88
CA GLN A 56 -15.38 -2.99 29.44
C GLN A 56 -13.90 -3.18 29.08
N LEU A 57 -12.99 -2.59 29.86
CA LEU A 57 -11.55 -2.75 29.67
C LEU A 57 -11.11 -4.21 29.82
N ALA A 58 -11.70 -4.97 30.76
CA ALA A 58 -11.43 -6.39 30.90
C ALA A 58 -11.76 -7.16 29.61
N GLY A 59 -12.88 -6.85 28.95
CA GLY A 59 -13.27 -7.44 27.67
C GLY A 59 -12.32 -7.06 26.53
N VAL A 60 -11.92 -5.78 26.47
CA VAL A 60 -10.95 -5.30 25.46
C VAL A 60 -9.60 -6.00 25.61
N ILE A 61 -9.08 -6.11 26.83
CA ILE A 61 -7.80 -6.80 27.08
C ILE A 61 -7.94 -8.32 26.77
N PHE A 62 -9.10 -8.91 27.05
CA PHE A 62 -9.35 -10.31 26.72
C PHE A 62 -9.28 -10.53 25.20
N LYS A 63 -10.03 -9.74 24.41
CA LYS A 63 -10.00 -9.86 22.94
C LYS A 63 -8.60 -9.67 22.38
N ASN A 64 -7.87 -8.65 22.88
CA ASN A 64 -6.51 -8.37 22.44
C ASN A 64 -5.48 -9.47 22.85
N ALA A 65 -5.81 -10.30 23.86
CA ALA A 65 -4.99 -11.45 24.21
C ALA A 65 -5.11 -12.60 23.19
N LEU A 66 -6.15 -12.62 22.36
CA LEU A 66 -6.40 -13.61 21.29
C LEU A 66 -6.06 -13.09 19.90
N ASP A 67 -5.85 -11.76 19.75
CA ASP A 67 -5.69 -11.10 18.47
C ASP A 67 -4.40 -10.29 18.39
N ALA A 68 -3.84 -10.16 17.17
CA ALA A 68 -2.70 -9.31 16.86
C ALA A 68 -2.80 -8.84 15.40
N LYS A 69 -2.13 -7.74 15.06
CA LYS A 69 -2.01 -7.28 13.67
C LYS A 69 -1.13 -8.21 12.82
N ASP A 70 -0.10 -8.81 13.42
CA ASP A 70 0.76 -9.78 12.77
C ASP A 70 0.09 -11.16 12.82
N GLU A 71 -0.11 -11.78 11.66
CA GLU A 71 -0.80 -13.06 11.52
C GLU A 71 -0.04 -14.22 12.21
N GLY A 72 1.30 -14.15 12.26
CA GLY A 72 2.11 -15.16 13.00
C GLY A 72 1.85 -15.08 14.50
N VAL A 73 1.82 -13.88 15.06
CA VAL A 73 1.50 -13.63 16.48
C VAL A 73 0.05 -13.97 16.79
N LYS A 74 -0.88 -13.63 15.89
CA LYS A 74 -2.31 -13.97 16.02
C LYS A 74 -2.50 -15.50 16.08
N ARG A 75 -1.85 -16.24 15.18
CA ARG A 75 -1.83 -17.72 15.18
C ARG A 75 -1.26 -18.27 16.47
N GLU A 76 -0.11 -17.77 16.96
CA GLU A 76 0.47 -18.19 18.25
C GLU A 76 -0.52 -17.99 19.42
N ARG A 77 -1.22 -16.85 19.46
CA ARG A 77 -2.22 -16.55 20.50
C ARG A 77 -3.41 -17.49 20.42
N ARG A 78 -3.89 -17.81 19.21
CA ARG A 78 -4.95 -18.80 18.98
C ARG A 78 -4.52 -20.21 19.42
N GLU A 79 -3.30 -20.64 19.11
CA GLU A 79 -2.72 -21.90 19.56
C GLU A 79 -2.58 -21.98 21.09
N ARG A 80 -2.19 -20.88 21.75
CA ARG A 80 -2.15 -20.79 23.21
C ARG A 80 -3.54 -20.94 23.84
N TRP A 81 -4.56 -20.37 23.22
CA TRP A 81 -5.95 -20.58 23.65
C TRP A 81 -6.36 -22.06 23.51
N LEU A 82 -6.12 -22.65 22.36
CA LEU A 82 -6.45 -24.07 22.09
C LEU A 82 -5.68 -25.02 23.00
N GLY A 83 -4.49 -24.65 23.45
CA GLY A 83 -3.67 -25.41 24.40
C GLY A 83 -4.17 -25.38 25.86
N LEU A 84 -5.15 -24.54 26.19
CA LEU A 84 -5.76 -24.53 27.54
C LEU A 84 -6.57 -25.82 27.79
N ASP A 85 -6.72 -26.15 29.07
CA ASP A 85 -7.64 -27.25 29.48
C ASP A 85 -9.06 -27.01 28.94
N ALA A 86 -9.65 -28.01 28.32
CA ALA A 86 -10.98 -27.92 27.73
C ALA A 86 -12.06 -27.45 28.74
N GLY A 87 -12.00 -27.92 29.99
CA GLY A 87 -12.90 -27.50 31.04
C GLY A 87 -12.74 -26.04 31.42
N ALA A 88 -11.50 -25.51 31.39
CA ALA A 88 -11.22 -24.09 31.62
C ALA A 88 -11.77 -23.21 30.48
N ARG A 89 -11.60 -23.64 29.22
CA ARG A 89 -12.18 -22.93 28.04
C ARG A 89 -13.71 -22.91 28.10
N GLU A 90 -14.34 -24.02 28.39
CA GLU A 90 -15.82 -24.11 28.54
C GLU A 90 -16.34 -23.19 29.64
N GLU A 91 -15.68 -23.15 30.79
CA GLU A 91 -16.07 -22.22 31.87
C GLU A 91 -15.93 -20.76 31.46
N ILE A 92 -14.83 -20.39 30.78
CA ILE A 92 -14.64 -19.03 30.27
C ILE A 92 -15.72 -18.68 29.25
N LYS A 93 -15.99 -19.55 28.27
CA LYS A 93 -17.05 -19.37 27.28
C LYS A 93 -18.43 -19.17 27.93
N ARG A 94 -18.75 -20.01 28.91
CA ARG A 94 -20.00 -19.90 29.65
C ARG A 94 -20.15 -18.55 30.33
N VAL A 95 -19.11 -18.08 31.02
CA VAL A 95 -19.10 -16.80 31.71
C VAL A 95 -19.29 -15.62 30.74
N ILE A 96 -18.58 -15.62 29.59
CA ILE A 96 -18.69 -14.59 28.58
C ILE A 96 -20.07 -14.63 27.90
N TRP A 97 -20.60 -15.82 27.63
CA TRP A 97 -21.94 -16.01 27.05
C TRP A 97 -23.03 -15.35 27.87
N GLU A 98 -22.98 -15.45 29.22
CA GLU A 98 -23.91 -14.79 30.12
C GLU A 98 -23.91 -13.27 29.93
N CYS A 99 -22.77 -12.65 29.57
CA CYS A 99 -22.64 -11.20 29.30
C CYS A 99 -23.38 -10.72 28.04
N LEU A 100 -23.70 -11.61 27.09
CA LEU A 100 -24.54 -11.26 25.93
C LEU A 100 -25.95 -10.81 26.33
N SER A 101 -26.37 -11.12 27.58
CA SER A 101 -27.63 -10.68 28.14
C SER A 101 -27.48 -9.62 29.28
N ASP A 102 -26.27 -9.02 29.39
CA ASP A 102 -26.01 -8.01 30.42
C ASP A 102 -26.94 -6.78 30.27
N GLY A 103 -27.23 -6.08 31.36
CA GLY A 103 -28.02 -4.87 31.35
C GLY A 103 -27.36 -3.71 30.57
N GLU A 104 -26.01 -3.66 30.57
CA GLU A 104 -25.23 -2.60 29.97
C GLU A 104 -24.87 -2.94 28.51
N GLY A 105 -25.24 -2.06 27.57
CA GLY A 105 -24.98 -2.25 26.14
C GLY A 105 -23.49 -2.40 25.79
N ALA A 106 -22.63 -1.61 26.43
CA ALA A 106 -21.17 -1.68 26.21
C ALA A 106 -20.58 -3.03 26.63
N ILE A 107 -21.15 -3.69 27.65
CA ILE A 107 -20.72 -5.03 28.07
C ILE A 107 -21.18 -6.08 27.07
N ARG A 108 -22.43 -6.00 26.60
CA ARG A 108 -22.93 -6.91 25.55
C ARG A 108 -22.08 -6.83 24.29
N HIS A 109 -21.79 -5.61 23.85
CA HIS A 109 -21.00 -5.36 22.65
C HIS A 109 -19.57 -5.93 22.75
N VAL A 110 -18.82 -5.62 23.82
CA VAL A 110 -17.46 -6.17 23.97
C VAL A 110 -17.48 -7.69 24.17
N SER A 111 -18.54 -8.24 24.79
CA SER A 111 -18.71 -9.69 24.94
C SER A 111 -18.96 -10.38 23.60
N ALA A 112 -19.73 -9.76 22.70
CA ALA A 112 -19.91 -10.23 21.32
C ALA A 112 -18.58 -10.30 20.57
N GLN A 113 -17.73 -9.27 20.70
CA GLN A 113 -16.37 -9.29 20.14
C GLN A 113 -15.50 -10.40 20.71
N VAL A 114 -15.55 -10.63 22.03
CA VAL A 114 -14.79 -11.71 22.68
C VAL A 114 -15.27 -13.07 22.21
N VAL A 115 -16.59 -13.29 22.07
CA VAL A 115 -17.16 -14.53 21.51
C VAL A 115 -16.61 -14.78 20.12
N ALA A 116 -16.57 -13.77 19.25
CA ALA A 116 -16.05 -13.87 17.90
C ALA A 116 -14.55 -14.21 17.88
N LYS A 117 -13.72 -13.57 18.72
CA LYS A 117 -12.28 -13.90 18.82
C LYS A 117 -12.03 -15.33 19.29
N ILE A 118 -12.82 -15.84 20.22
CA ILE A 118 -12.76 -17.26 20.62
C ILE A 118 -13.20 -18.15 19.46
N ALA A 119 -14.25 -17.74 18.75
CA ALA A 119 -14.75 -18.48 17.58
C ALA A 119 -13.69 -18.58 16.48
N GLY A 120 -12.98 -17.51 16.17
CA GLY A 120 -11.86 -17.52 15.22
C GLY A 120 -10.72 -18.48 15.58
N ALA A 121 -10.61 -18.90 16.85
CA ALA A 121 -9.69 -19.95 17.26
C ALA A 121 -10.33 -21.35 17.26
N GLU A 122 -11.62 -21.50 17.60
CA GLU A 122 -12.25 -22.81 17.82
C GLU A 122 -13.07 -23.35 16.64
N VAL A 123 -13.65 -22.47 15.80
CA VAL A 123 -14.46 -22.87 14.63
C VAL A 123 -13.61 -23.59 13.58
N PRO A 124 -12.43 -23.11 13.17
CA PRO A 124 -11.58 -23.82 12.20
C PRO A 124 -11.22 -25.24 12.63
N VAL A 125 -11.08 -25.48 13.92
CA VAL A 125 -10.77 -26.81 14.50
C VAL A 125 -12.01 -27.56 15.00
N LYS A 126 -13.21 -27.06 14.72
CA LYS A 126 -14.52 -27.67 15.04
C LYS A 126 -14.73 -27.96 16.54
N GLN A 127 -14.20 -27.07 17.41
CA GLN A 127 -14.31 -27.22 18.87
C GLN A 127 -15.48 -26.41 19.48
N TRP A 128 -16.26 -25.69 18.66
CA TRP A 128 -17.50 -25.01 19.10
C TRP A 128 -18.67 -25.26 18.13
N PRO A 129 -19.13 -26.49 17.98
CA PRO A 129 -20.08 -26.86 16.91
C PRO A 129 -21.50 -26.30 17.05
N ASP A 130 -21.92 -25.88 18.25
CA ASP A 130 -23.25 -25.33 18.53
C ASP A 130 -23.28 -23.80 18.61
N LEU A 131 -22.17 -23.12 18.32
CA LEU A 131 -22.06 -21.66 18.43
C LEU A 131 -23.08 -20.95 17.54
N ILE A 132 -23.07 -21.21 16.24
CA ILE A 132 -23.91 -20.53 15.26
C ILE A 132 -25.40 -20.79 15.53
N SER A 133 -25.77 -22.06 15.79
CA SER A 133 -27.16 -22.40 16.12
C SER A 133 -27.64 -21.76 17.44
N SER A 134 -26.74 -21.56 18.39
CA SER A 134 -27.04 -20.88 19.65
C SER A 134 -27.22 -19.39 19.47
N LEU A 135 -26.35 -18.74 18.69
CA LEU A 135 -26.46 -17.32 18.32
C LEU A 135 -27.74 -17.07 17.49
N GLN A 136 -28.04 -17.95 16.53
CA GLN A 136 -29.26 -17.89 15.74
C GLN A 136 -30.51 -17.98 16.63
N THR A 137 -30.53 -18.87 17.60
CA THR A 137 -31.61 -19.00 18.58
C THR A 137 -31.72 -17.71 19.41
N GLY A 138 -30.63 -17.11 19.82
CA GLY A 138 -30.61 -15.84 20.55
C GLY A 138 -31.16 -14.69 19.70
N ALA A 139 -30.81 -14.60 18.43
CA ALA A 139 -31.28 -13.60 17.48
C ALA A 139 -32.80 -13.72 17.21
N GLN A 140 -33.33 -14.93 17.18
CA GLN A 140 -34.77 -15.20 16.95
C GLN A 140 -35.62 -15.30 18.23
N GLY A 141 -34.99 -15.44 19.38
CA GLY A 141 -35.62 -15.78 20.65
C GLY A 141 -36.43 -14.66 21.30
N ALA A 142 -37.22 -15.03 22.32
CA ALA A 142 -38.04 -14.13 23.13
C ALA A 142 -37.24 -13.35 24.21
N GLY A 143 -35.91 -13.37 24.18
CA GLY A 143 -35.03 -12.79 25.19
C GLY A 143 -34.99 -11.25 25.27
N GLY A 144 -35.83 -10.57 24.48
CA GLY A 144 -35.86 -9.09 24.37
C GLY A 144 -34.84 -8.54 23.37
N GLY A 145 -35.03 -7.26 22.94
CA GLY A 145 -34.20 -6.61 21.90
C GLY A 145 -32.72 -6.62 22.21
N ALA A 146 -32.32 -6.42 23.46
CA ALA A 146 -30.93 -6.38 23.88
C ALA A 146 -30.15 -7.70 23.63
N ALA A 147 -30.77 -8.84 23.91
CA ALA A 147 -30.16 -10.16 23.68
C ALA A 147 -30.12 -10.50 22.19
N LYS A 148 -31.17 -10.13 21.43
CA LYS A 148 -31.18 -10.27 19.96
C LYS A 148 -30.06 -9.47 19.34
N GLN A 149 -29.90 -8.18 19.73
CA GLN A 149 -28.81 -7.32 19.23
C GLN A 149 -27.45 -7.94 19.49
N ALA A 150 -27.17 -8.36 20.71
CA ALA A 150 -25.86 -8.95 21.04
C ALA A 150 -25.56 -10.24 20.26
N SER A 151 -26.58 -11.07 20.01
CA SER A 151 -26.42 -12.29 19.21
C SER A 151 -26.13 -11.98 17.73
N LEU A 152 -26.78 -10.95 17.18
CA LEU A 152 -26.53 -10.49 15.79
C LEU A 152 -25.16 -9.84 15.67
N GLU A 153 -24.74 -9.01 16.64
CA GLU A 153 -23.38 -8.46 16.68
C GLU A 153 -22.34 -9.57 16.74
N ALA A 154 -22.56 -10.61 17.56
CA ALA A 154 -21.65 -11.74 17.66
C ALA A 154 -21.57 -12.55 16.34
N LEU A 155 -22.68 -12.70 15.61
CA LEU A 155 -22.70 -13.33 14.28
C LEU A 155 -21.92 -12.48 13.25
N GLY A 156 -22.09 -11.16 13.26
CA GLY A 156 -21.35 -10.26 12.39
C GLY A 156 -19.84 -10.31 12.64
N PHE A 157 -19.42 -10.17 13.91
CA PHE A 157 -18.01 -10.27 14.28
C PHE A 157 -17.42 -11.66 14.04
N LEU A 158 -18.21 -12.73 14.14
CA LEU A 158 -17.77 -14.07 13.75
C LEU A 158 -17.33 -14.10 12.29
N CYS A 159 -18.11 -13.49 11.39
CA CYS A 159 -17.79 -13.43 9.97
C CYS A 159 -16.54 -12.62 9.64
N GLU A 160 -16.07 -11.74 10.53
CA GLU A 160 -14.79 -11.05 10.42
C GLU A 160 -13.58 -11.92 10.85
N GLU A 161 -13.81 -12.99 11.62
CA GLU A 161 -12.77 -13.77 12.29
C GLU A 161 -12.49 -15.13 11.70
N VAL A 162 -13.38 -15.64 10.86
CA VAL A 162 -13.30 -16.97 10.26
C VAL A 162 -13.18 -16.88 8.75
N ASP A 163 -12.50 -17.84 8.15
CA ASP A 163 -12.38 -17.92 6.69
C ASP A 163 -13.57 -18.66 6.06
N ALA A 164 -13.76 -18.52 4.75
CA ALA A 164 -14.87 -19.14 4.03
C ALA A 164 -14.90 -20.66 4.17
N ASP A 165 -13.75 -21.30 4.20
CA ASP A 165 -13.58 -22.75 4.34
C ASP A 165 -13.91 -23.29 5.75
N ASP A 166 -13.99 -22.41 6.74
CA ASP A 166 -14.27 -22.77 8.13
C ASP A 166 -15.75 -23.02 8.42
N LEU A 167 -16.65 -22.43 7.59
CA LEU A 167 -18.10 -22.54 7.72
C LEU A 167 -18.66 -23.46 6.63
N ASP A 168 -19.52 -24.39 7.04
CA ASP A 168 -20.29 -25.12 6.03
C ASP A 168 -21.53 -24.32 5.57
N GLN A 169 -22.12 -24.71 4.44
CA GLN A 169 -23.28 -24.01 3.86
C GLN A 169 -24.51 -23.96 4.79
N ASN A 170 -24.66 -24.89 5.73
CA ASN A 170 -25.73 -24.82 6.70
C ASN A 170 -25.48 -23.75 7.75
N ASP A 171 -24.22 -23.57 8.17
CA ASP A 171 -23.80 -22.51 9.07
C ASP A 171 -24.01 -21.14 8.42
N VAL A 172 -23.60 -20.96 7.17
CA VAL A 172 -23.84 -19.74 6.39
C VAL A 172 -25.34 -19.45 6.27
N ASN A 173 -26.14 -20.46 5.87
CA ASN A 173 -27.60 -20.32 5.80
C ASN A 173 -28.20 -19.95 7.15
N GLY A 174 -27.66 -20.47 8.25
CA GLY A 174 -28.05 -20.14 9.61
C GLY A 174 -27.81 -18.67 9.95
N VAL A 175 -26.61 -18.17 9.65
CA VAL A 175 -26.21 -16.75 9.82
C VAL A 175 -27.14 -15.86 8.99
N LEU A 176 -27.22 -16.08 7.67
CA LEU A 176 -28.01 -15.27 6.76
C LEU A 176 -29.51 -15.26 7.14
N THR A 177 -30.08 -16.41 7.54
CA THR A 177 -31.48 -16.49 7.99
C THR A 177 -31.71 -15.62 9.22
N ALA A 178 -30.83 -15.68 10.21
CA ALA A 178 -30.97 -14.87 11.44
C ALA A 178 -30.87 -13.37 11.12
N VAL A 179 -29.87 -12.99 10.34
CA VAL A 179 -29.55 -11.61 10.00
C VAL A 179 -30.64 -10.98 9.13
N VAL A 180 -30.98 -11.60 7.98
CA VAL A 180 -31.94 -11.02 7.02
C VAL A 180 -33.35 -10.96 7.60
N SER A 181 -33.75 -11.95 8.44
CA SER A 181 -35.04 -11.91 9.15
C SER A 181 -35.13 -10.74 10.14
N ALA A 182 -34.01 -10.38 10.81
CA ALA A 182 -33.98 -9.29 11.79
C ALA A 182 -33.85 -7.88 11.14
N MET A 183 -33.46 -7.80 9.87
CA MET A 183 -33.43 -6.53 9.11
C MET A 183 -34.83 -6.05 8.70
N GLY A 184 -35.77 -6.99 8.50
CA GLY A 184 -37.10 -6.71 7.95
C GLY A 184 -37.91 -5.75 8.77
N ASN A 185 -38.92 -5.10 8.15
CA ASN A 185 -39.81 -4.14 8.76
C ASN A 185 -40.70 -4.74 9.88
N ALA A 186 -40.75 -6.05 10.05
CA ALA A 186 -41.43 -6.72 11.13
C ALA A 186 -40.72 -6.54 12.50
N GLU A 187 -39.40 -6.30 12.52
CA GLU A 187 -38.63 -5.97 13.71
C GLU A 187 -38.81 -4.49 14.06
N SER A 188 -39.31 -4.22 15.23
CA SER A 188 -39.58 -2.86 15.69
C SER A 188 -38.41 -2.18 16.43
N ASP A 189 -37.41 -2.97 16.87
CA ASP A 189 -36.25 -2.48 17.59
C ASP A 189 -35.14 -2.05 16.58
N VAL A 190 -34.90 -0.76 16.55
CA VAL A 190 -33.91 -0.15 15.64
C VAL A 190 -32.49 -0.66 15.92
N ALA A 191 -32.12 -0.91 17.18
CA ALA A 191 -30.79 -1.42 17.50
C ALA A 191 -30.61 -2.85 17.01
N VAL A 192 -31.64 -3.67 17.01
CA VAL A 192 -31.64 -5.03 16.43
C VAL A 192 -31.51 -4.94 14.92
N ARG A 193 -32.26 -4.05 14.26
CA ARG A 193 -32.16 -3.84 12.81
C ARG A 193 -30.78 -3.39 12.38
N LEU A 194 -30.19 -2.44 13.11
CA LEU A 194 -28.83 -1.94 12.84
C LEU A 194 -27.79 -3.07 12.99
N ALA A 195 -27.84 -3.82 14.10
CA ALA A 195 -26.92 -4.95 14.31
C ALA A 195 -27.06 -6.02 13.22
N ALA A 196 -28.30 -6.28 12.78
CA ALA A 196 -28.55 -7.21 11.68
C ALA A 196 -28.00 -6.71 10.35
N THR A 197 -28.16 -5.42 10.04
CA THR A 197 -27.65 -4.84 8.79
C THR A 197 -26.13 -4.88 8.73
N ASN A 198 -25.46 -4.51 9.84
CA ASN A 198 -23.99 -4.61 9.93
C ASN A 198 -23.52 -6.06 9.85
N ALA A 199 -24.23 -6.99 10.50
CA ALA A 199 -23.88 -8.41 10.42
C ALA A 199 -24.05 -8.99 8.99
N LEU A 200 -25.02 -8.49 8.21
CA LEU A 200 -25.13 -8.88 6.81
C LEU A 200 -23.92 -8.39 5.99
N ASN A 201 -23.46 -7.17 6.21
CA ASN A 201 -22.30 -6.64 5.53
C ASN A 201 -21.08 -7.57 5.71
N ASN A 202 -20.81 -7.95 6.96
CA ASN A 202 -19.71 -8.85 7.28
C ASN A 202 -19.91 -10.30 6.76
N ALA A 203 -21.16 -10.72 6.56
CA ALA A 203 -21.50 -12.04 6.07
C ALA A 203 -21.54 -12.17 4.53
N LEU A 204 -21.42 -11.06 3.80
CA LEU A 204 -21.51 -11.08 2.33
C LEU A 204 -20.47 -12.01 1.69
N TYR A 205 -19.24 -11.99 2.19
CA TYR A 205 -18.17 -12.84 1.67
C TYR A 205 -18.51 -14.34 1.66
N PHE A 206 -19.38 -14.79 2.57
CA PHE A 206 -19.81 -16.19 2.67
C PHE A 206 -21.07 -16.51 1.85
N ALA A 207 -21.78 -15.50 1.35
CA ALA A 207 -23.11 -15.66 0.77
C ALA A 207 -23.12 -16.11 -0.70
N HIS A 208 -22.03 -16.62 -1.23
CA HIS A 208 -21.85 -16.90 -2.65
C HIS A 208 -22.94 -17.83 -3.21
N GLU A 209 -23.14 -19.02 -2.63
CA GLU A 209 -24.19 -19.94 -3.04
C GLU A 209 -25.61 -19.37 -2.90
N ASN A 210 -25.82 -18.49 -1.91
CA ASN A 210 -27.13 -17.86 -1.71
C ASN A 210 -27.41 -16.80 -2.78
N PHE A 211 -26.37 -16.10 -3.26
CA PHE A 211 -26.50 -15.18 -4.40
C PHE A 211 -26.65 -15.89 -5.74
N GLU A 212 -26.15 -17.10 -5.91
CA GLU A 212 -26.47 -17.93 -7.09
C GLU A 212 -27.96 -18.30 -7.14
N ARG A 213 -28.60 -18.55 -6.00
CA ARG A 213 -30.00 -18.94 -5.89
C ARG A 213 -30.93 -17.74 -5.97
N GLN A 214 -31.60 -17.55 -7.10
CA GLN A 214 -32.42 -16.37 -7.38
C GLN A 214 -33.39 -16.00 -6.24
N GLN A 215 -34.08 -16.97 -5.63
CA GLN A 215 -35.08 -16.69 -4.59
C GLN A 215 -34.44 -16.14 -3.32
N GLU A 216 -33.29 -16.65 -2.93
CA GLU A 216 -32.55 -16.21 -1.76
C GLU A 216 -31.95 -14.82 -2.00
N ARG A 217 -31.35 -14.60 -3.15
CA ARG A 217 -30.84 -13.31 -3.60
C ARG A 217 -31.94 -12.25 -3.66
N ASP A 218 -33.09 -12.55 -4.26
CA ASP A 218 -34.24 -11.62 -4.37
C ASP A 218 -34.70 -11.20 -2.96
N PHE A 219 -34.73 -12.13 -2.00
CA PHE A 219 -35.12 -11.84 -0.62
C PHE A 219 -34.09 -10.97 0.11
N ILE A 220 -32.80 -11.27 -0.03
CA ILE A 220 -31.72 -10.43 0.54
C ILE A 220 -31.82 -9.01 -0.02
N MET A 221 -31.86 -8.87 -1.35
CA MET A 221 -31.95 -7.58 -2.02
C MET A 221 -33.20 -6.78 -1.61
N GLN A 222 -34.35 -7.46 -1.47
CA GLN A 222 -35.57 -6.81 -0.98
C GLN A 222 -35.35 -6.22 0.43
N CYS A 223 -34.84 -7.02 1.38
CA CYS A 223 -34.62 -6.56 2.75
C CYS A 223 -33.62 -5.40 2.84
N VAL A 224 -32.52 -5.46 2.05
CA VAL A 224 -31.54 -4.38 1.98
C VAL A 224 -32.18 -3.11 1.41
N CYS A 225 -32.89 -3.19 0.27
CA CYS A 225 -33.57 -2.04 -0.32
C CYS A 225 -34.66 -1.46 0.62
N GLU A 226 -35.37 -2.27 1.40
CA GLU A 226 -36.30 -1.78 2.42
C GLU A 226 -35.55 -1.06 3.57
N ALA A 227 -34.39 -1.54 3.97
CA ALA A 227 -33.57 -0.92 5.03
C ALA A 227 -33.01 0.45 4.63
N THR A 228 -32.72 0.70 3.33
CA THR A 228 -32.29 2.03 2.84
C THR A 228 -33.36 3.11 3.03
N THR A 229 -34.61 2.74 3.30
CA THR A 229 -35.73 3.67 3.52
C THR A 229 -36.16 3.73 5.00
N CYS A 230 -35.38 3.15 5.92
CA CYS A 230 -35.64 3.16 7.34
C CYS A 230 -35.69 4.58 7.90
N ALA A 231 -36.54 4.81 8.93
CA ALA A 231 -36.61 6.10 9.60
C ALA A 231 -35.30 6.49 10.33
N ASP A 232 -34.56 5.50 10.86
CA ASP A 232 -33.29 5.73 11.54
C ASP A 232 -32.15 5.83 10.52
N VAL A 233 -31.37 6.92 10.63
CA VAL A 233 -30.25 7.22 9.70
C VAL A 233 -29.16 6.16 9.73
N ARG A 234 -28.84 5.61 10.90
CA ARG A 234 -27.77 4.61 11.05
C ARG A 234 -28.08 3.32 10.29
N VAL A 235 -29.35 2.91 10.29
CA VAL A 235 -29.81 1.75 9.52
C VAL A 235 -29.73 2.04 8.02
N ARG A 236 -30.04 3.28 7.58
CA ARG A 236 -29.90 3.65 6.17
C ARG A 236 -28.44 3.65 5.71
N ILE A 237 -27.52 4.21 6.52
CA ILE A 237 -26.08 4.18 6.25
C ILE A 237 -25.63 2.73 6.07
N ALA A 238 -25.84 1.89 7.08
CA ALA A 238 -25.47 0.48 7.04
C ALA A 238 -26.09 -0.29 5.85
N ALA A 239 -27.34 0.06 5.45
CA ALA A 239 -27.97 -0.58 4.31
C ALA A 239 -27.32 -0.18 2.97
N PHE A 240 -26.85 1.06 2.82
CA PHE A 240 -26.08 1.45 1.64
C PHE A 240 -24.67 0.85 1.66
N GLU A 241 -24.02 0.71 2.82
CA GLU A 241 -22.75 -0.02 2.96
C GLU A 241 -22.90 -1.49 2.49
N VAL A 242 -24.03 -2.15 2.86
CA VAL A 242 -24.35 -3.49 2.34
C VAL A 242 -24.53 -3.48 0.81
N LEU A 243 -25.15 -2.44 0.24
CA LEU A 243 -25.28 -2.34 -1.24
C LEU A 243 -23.91 -2.16 -1.92
N VAL A 244 -22.99 -1.41 -1.32
CA VAL A 244 -21.60 -1.29 -1.76
C VAL A 244 -20.92 -2.66 -1.74
N GLY A 245 -20.97 -3.38 -0.62
CA GLY A 245 -20.40 -4.73 -0.53
C GLY A 245 -21.04 -5.75 -1.49
N ILE A 246 -22.34 -5.60 -1.79
CA ILE A 246 -23.00 -6.44 -2.82
C ILE A 246 -22.50 -6.06 -4.23
N ALA A 247 -22.28 -4.79 -4.52
CA ALA A 247 -21.74 -4.35 -5.80
C ALA A 247 -20.32 -4.91 -6.04
N GLU A 248 -19.49 -4.90 -5.01
CA GLU A 248 -18.13 -5.43 -5.01
C GLU A 248 -18.10 -6.96 -5.21
N ASN A 249 -18.82 -7.70 -4.36
CA ASN A 249 -18.71 -9.16 -4.33
C ASN A 249 -19.64 -9.87 -5.33
N TYR A 250 -20.71 -9.20 -5.81
CA TYR A 250 -21.79 -9.81 -6.59
C TYR A 250 -22.19 -8.97 -7.80
N TYR A 251 -21.28 -8.25 -8.40
CA TYR A 251 -21.52 -7.40 -9.59
C TYR A 251 -22.31 -8.09 -10.68
N GLU A 252 -22.04 -9.37 -10.95
CA GLU A 252 -22.70 -10.14 -12.02
C GLU A 252 -24.21 -10.29 -11.84
N TYR A 253 -24.68 -10.25 -10.60
CA TYR A 253 -26.11 -10.37 -10.29
C TYR A 253 -26.84 -9.04 -10.22
N MET A 254 -26.12 -7.91 -10.29
CA MET A 254 -26.71 -6.56 -10.14
C MET A 254 -27.64 -6.19 -11.30
N GLN A 255 -27.53 -6.83 -12.46
CA GLN A 255 -28.34 -6.50 -13.65
C GLN A 255 -29.85 -6.51 -13.37
N ALA A 256 -30.33 -7.40 -12.48
CA ALA A 256 -31.75 -7.48 -12.13
C ALA A 256 -32.24 -6.37 -11.20
N TYR A 257 -31.34 -5.71 -10.46
CA TYR A 257 -31.65 -4.80 -9.35
C TYR A 257 -31.21 -3.37 -9.60
N ILE A 258 -30.30 -3.13 -10.55
CA ILE A 258 -29.62 -1.84 -10.74
C ILE A 258 -30.60 -0.67 -10.96
N GLU A 259 -31.75 -0.88 -11.62
CA GLU A 259 -32.77 0.17 -11.83
C GLU A 259 -33.41 0.59 -10.50
N ALA A 260 -33.73 -0.38 -9.63
CA ALA A 260 -34.29 -0.10 -8.31
C ALA A 260 -33.26 0.61 -7.39
N VAL A 261 -32.02 0.11 -7.38
CA VAL A 261 -30.92 0.67 -6.60
C VAL A 261 -30.57 2.07 -7.09
N TYR A 262 -30.57 2.33 -8.40
CA TYR A 262 -30.42 3.67 -8.97
C TYR A 262 -31.44 4.66 -8.38
N GLY A 263 -32.72 4.29 -8.34
CA GLY A 263 -33.76 5.14 -7.73
C GLY A 263 -33.49 5.47 -6.26
N LEU A 264 -33.01 4.50 -5.48
CA LEU A 264 -32.67 4.65 -4.07
C LEU A 264 -31.43 5.53 -3.86
N THR A 265 -30.35 5.28 -4.58
CA THR A 265 -29.08 6.01 -4.48
C THR A 265 -29.21 7.46 -4.91
N VAL A 266 -29.89 7.73 -6.02
CA VAL A 266 -30.13 9.12 -6.49
C VAL A 266 -30.97 9.90 -5.48
N LYS A 267 -31.99 9.26 -4.90
CA LYS A 267 -32.81 9.91 -3.87
C LYS A 267 -32.00 10.21 -2.61
N ALA A 268 -31.22 9.25 -2.15
CA ALA A 268 -30.36 9.41 -0.97
C ALA A 268 -29.31 10.51 -1.16
N ALA A 269 -28.60 10.53 -2.28
CA ALA A 269 -27.61 11.55 -2.60
C ALA A 269 -28.19 12.98 -2.65
N LYS A 270 -29.45 13.12 -3.09
CA LYS A 270 -30.11 14.44 -3.23
C LYS A 270 -30.86 14.93 -2.00
N GLU A 271 -31.54 14.05 -1.30
CA GLU A 271 -32.59 14.41 -0.33
C GLU A 271 -32.31 13.96 1.12
N ASP A 272 -31.34 13.07 1.34
CA ASP A 272 -31.04 12.51 2.67
C ASP A 272 -29.91 13.30 3.40
N GLN A 273 -29.53 12.83 4.57
CA GLN A 273 -28.39 13.35 5.34
C GLN A 273 -27.09 13.04 4.60
N SER A 274 -26.07 13.88 4.81
CA SER A 274 -24.80 13.79 4.08
C SER A 274 -24.15 12.41 4.18
N GLU A 275 -24.17 11.79 5.34
CA GLU A 275 -23.57 10.48 5.59
C GLU A 275 -24.26 9.37 4.77
N VAL A 276 -25.58 9.44 4.59
CA VAL A 276 -26.32 8.49 3.72
C VAL A 276 -26.01 8.76 2.25
N GLY A 277 -25.94 10.05 1.89
CA GLY A 277 -25.58 10.49 0.53
C GLY A 277 -24.19 10.03 0.13
N LEU A 278 -23.22 10.06 1.05
CA LEU A 278 -21.86 9.54 0.84
C LEU A 278 -21.87 8.07 0.44
N GLN A 279 -22.56 7.23 1.20
CA GLN A 279 -22.65 5.79 0.88
C GLN A 279 -23.40 5.51 -0.43
N ALA A 280 -24.37 6.35 -0.77
CA ALA A 280 -25.08 6.25 -2.03
C ALA A 280 -24.20 6.61 -3.24
N ILE A 281 -23.24 7.53 -3.09
CA ILE A 281 -22.24 7.86 -4.11
C ILE A 281 -21.19 6.75 -4.19
N GLU A 282 -20.75 6.25 -3.04
CA GLU A 282 -19.77 5.15 -2.94
C GLU A 282 -20.22 3.93 -3.74
N PHE A 283 -21.49 3.57 -3.69
CA PHE A 283 -22.03 2.50 -4.53
C PHE A 283 -21.69 2.68 -6.02
N TRP A 284 -21.75 3.91 -6.54
CA TRP A 284 -21.43 4.19 -7.94
C TRP A 284 -19.93 4.22 -8.20
N SER A 285 -19.12 4.64 -7.22
CA SER A 285 -17.66 4.53 -7.26
C SER A 285 -17.24 3.06 -7.37
N THR A 286 -17.79 2.19 -6.53
CA THR A 286 -17.54 0.74 -6.55
C THR A 286 -17.95 0.10 -7.88
N ILE A 287 -19.10 0.46 -8.44
CA ILE A 287 -19.51 -0.03 -9.77
C ILE A 287 -18.53 0.43 -10.87
N CYS A 288 -17.98 1.67 -10.78
CA CYS A 288 -16.95 2.12 -11.72
C CYS A 288 -15.67 1.30 -11.59
N GLU A 289 -15.19 1.08 -10.36
CA GLU A 289 -13.98 0.30 -10.08
C GLU A 289 -14.11 -1.13 -10.56
N GLU A 290 -15.27 -1.77 -10.31
CA GLU A 290 -15.58 -3.11 -10.83
C GLU A 290 -15.57 -3.15 -12.38
N GLU A 291 -16.18 -2.17 -13.05
CA GLU A 291 -16.18 -2.13 -14.51
C GLU A 291 -14.78 -1.81 -15.08
N LEU A 292 -13.96 -0.99 -14.41
CA LEU A 292 -12.57 -0.72 -14.77
C LEU A 292 -11.70 -1.97 -14.61
N GLY A 293 -11.71 -2.62 -13.45
CA GLY A 293 -10.94 -3.83 -13.20
C GLY A 293 -11.29 -4.96 -14.19
N ARG A 294 -12.58 -5.11 -14.49
CA ARG A 294 -13.03 -6.07 -15.51
C ARG A 294 -12.58 -5.71 -16.94
N ALA A 295 -12.49 -4.43 -17.26
CA ALA A 295 -11.96 -3.98 -18.54
C ALA A 295 -10.47 -4.31 -18.67
N ASP A 296 -9.70 -4.08 -17.60
CA ASP A 296 -8.27 -4.39 -17.54
C ASP A 296 -8.03 -5.91 -17.62
N ALA A 297 -8.83 -6.73 -16.93
CA ALA A 297 -8.77 -8.19 -17.01
C ALA A 297 -9.01 -8.70 -18.45
N ILE A 298 -9.97 -8.10 -19.15
CA ILE A 298 -10.23 -8.43 -20.57
C ILE A 298 -9.05 -8.00 -21.46
N GLU A 299 -8.44 -6.83 -21.22
CA GLU A 299 -7.25 -6.39 -21.95
C GLU A 299 -6.04 -7.30 -21.69
N CYS A 300 -5.93 -7.86 -20.49
CA CYS A 300 -4.93 -8.88 -20.13
C CYS A 300 -5.22 -10.27 -20.72
N GLY A 301 -6.38 -10.47 -21.35
CA GLY A 301 -6.72 -11.70 -22.08
C GLY A 301 -7.66 -12.66 -21.37
N GLU A 302 -8.26 -12.28 -20.26
CA GLU A 302 -9.29 -13.08 -19.60
C GLU A 302 -10.57 -13.16 -20.44
N THR A 303 -11.12 -14.38 -20.62
CA THR A 303 -12.23 -14.64 -21.55
C THR A 303 -13.59 -14.77 -20.88
N ASP A 304 -13.63 -15.04 -19.58
CA ASP A 304 -14.87 -15.33 -18.85
C ASP A 304 -15.44 -14.12 -18.11
N VAL A 305 -14.75 -12.98 -18.15
CA VAL A 305 -15.15 -11.72 -17.51
C VAL A 305 -16.24 -11.01 -18.33
N LYS A 306 -17.31 -10.53 -17.67
CA LYS A 306 -18.42 -9.81 -18.28
C LYS A 306 -18.56 -8.42 -17.73
N ILE A 307 -18.75 -7.44 -18.59
CA ILE A 307 -19.10 -6.06 -18.27
C ILE A 307 -20.55 -5.79 -18.72
N PHE A 308 -21.39 -5.31 -17.81
CA PHE A 308 -22.79 -4.96 -18.11
C PHE A 308 -22.97 -3.51 -18.51
N ASN A 309 -21.93 -2.67 -18.39
CA ASN A 309 -21.94 -1.26 -18.77
C ASN A 309 -23.03 -0.47 -18.02
N PHE A 310 -23.13 -0.67 -16.71
CA PHE A 310 -24.11 0.04 -15.87
C PHE A 310 -23.86 1.53 -15.87
N ILE A 311 -22.60 1.96 -15.76
CA ILE A 311 -22.21 3.37 -15.75
C ILE A 311 -22.53 4.03 -17.08
N GLY A 312 -22.20 3.42 -18.22
CA GLY A 312 -22.54 3.95 -19.55
C GLY A 312 -24.05 4.11 -19.74
N THR A 313 -24.83 3.16 -19.20
CA THR A 313 -26.30 3.21 -19.27
C THR A 313 -26.88 4.33 -18.36
N ALA A 314 -26.33 4.51 -17.17
CA ALA A 314 -26.75 5.52 -16.20
C ALA A 314 -26.20 6.92 -16.48
N LEU A 315 -25.22 7.09 -17.37
CA LEU A 315 -24.39 8.27 -17.57
C LEU A 315 -25.22 9.58 -17.63
N GLY A 316 -26.29 9.58 -18.43
CA GLY A 316 -27.13 10.78 -18.64
C GLY A 316 -27.85 11.31 -17.41
N ALA A 317 -27.94 10.51 -16.35
CA ALA A 317 -28.59 10.89 -15.10
C ALA A 317 -27.60 10.89 -13.91
N LEU A 318 -26.58 10.03 -13.94
CA LEU A 318 -25.54 9.94 -12.94
C LEU A 318 -24.66 11.20 -12.96
N VAL A 319 -24.13 11.60 -14.10
CA VAL A 319 -23.27 12.79 -14.21
C VAL A 319 -23.96 14.05 -13.69
N PRO A 320 -25.20 14.40 -14.08
CA PRO A 320 -25.89 15.57 -13.48
C PRO A 320 -26.07 15.46 -11.97
N MET A 321 -26.30 14.28 -11.43
CA MET A 321 -26.40 14.06 -9.99
C MET A 321 -25.06 14.33 -9.30
N LEU A 322 -23.95 13.81 -9.82
CA LEU A 322 -22.61 14.05 -9.26
C LEU A 322 -22.22 15.53 -9.33
N LEU A 323 -22.49 16.19 -10.47
CA LEU A 323 -22.23 17.64 -10.62
C LEU A 323 -23.04 18.50 -9.63
N GLU A 324 -24.24 18.06 -9.27
CA GLU A 324 -25.03 18.71 -8.22
C GLU A 324 -24.36 18.57 -6.84
N GLN A 325 -23.75 17.40 -6.53
CA GLN A 325 -23.05 17.19 -5.26
C GLN A 325 -21.81 18.08 -5.15
N LEU A 326 -21.08 18.33 -6.22
CA LEU A 326 -19.93 19.25 -6.23
C LEU A 326 -20.28 20.65 -5.69
N THR A 327 -21.51 21.09 -5.85
CA THR A 327 -21.94 22.42 -5.35
C THR A 327 -22.24 22.44 -3.85
N LYS A 328 -22.14 21.30 -3.16
CA LYS A 328 -22.41 21.16 -1.72
C LYS A 328 -21.15 21.26 -0.85
N GLN A 329 -20.13 21.92 -1.33
CA GLN A 329 -18.90 22.17 -0.57
C GLN A 329 -19.17 22.95 0.72
N GLU A 330 -18.55 22.55 1.81
CA GLU A 330 -18.75 23.12 3.15
C GLU A 330 -17.81 24.34 3.35
N ASP A 331 -18.22 25.30 4.22
CA ASP A 331 -17.44 26.53 4.45
C ASP A 331 -16.21 26.29 5.34
N ASP A 332 -16.22 25.27 6.17
CA ASP A 332 -15.24 24.93 7.21
C ASP A 332 -14.31 23.76 6.81
N GLN A 333 -14.35 23.33 5.57
CA GLN A 333 -13.50 22.24 5.08
C GLN A 333 -12.01 22.54 5.23
N ASP A 334 -11.62 23.82 5.18
CA ASP A 334 -10.22 24.23 5.35
C ASP A 334 -9.67 23.95 6.79
N GLU A 335 -10.56 23.68 7.77
CA GLU A 335 -10.18 23.38 9.17
C GLU A 335 -9.83 21.89 9.37
N ASP A 336 -10.36 20.99 8.51
CA ASP A 336 -10.06 19.56 8.53
C ASP A 336 -9.81 19.06 7.10
N GLU A 337 -8.56 19.06 6.70
CA GLU A 337 -8.11 18.61 5.36
C GLU A 337 -8.50 17.15 5.06
N ASN A 338 -8.82 16.36 6.09
CA ASN A 338 -9.21 14.97 5.95
C ASN A 338 -10.74 14.76 5.99
N ALA A 339 -11.54 15.81 6.13
CA ALA A 339 -12.99 15.69 6.15
C ALA A 339 -13.52 15.28 4.77
N TRP A 340 -14.06 14.07 4.68
CA TRP A 340 -14.69 13.55 3.46
C TRP A 340 -16.13 14.03 3.37
N ASN A 341 -16.48 14.77 2.33
CA ASN A 341 -17.80 15.34 2.13
C ASN A 341 -18.43 14.97 0.76
N LEU A 342 -19.70 15.39 0.56
CA LEU A 342 -20.45 15.09 -0.67
C LEU A 342 -19.80 15.63 -1.94
N ALA A 343 -19.15 16.79 -1.87
CA ALA A 343 -18.49 17.40 -3.03
C ALA A 343 -17.25 16.57 -3.40
N MET A 344 -16.45 16.17 -2.44
CA MET A 344 -15.28 15.32 -2.67
C MET A 344 -15.66 13.94 -3.21
N ALA A 345 -16.62 13.28 -2.58
CA ALA A 345 -17.14 11.99 -3.05
C ALA A 345 -17.70 12.08 -4.47
N GLY A 346 -18.47 13.15 -4.76
CA GLY A 346 -19.01 13.40 -6.09
C GLY A 346 -17.92 13.64 -7.14
N GLY A 347 -16.85 14.35 -6.80
CA GLY A 347 -15.71 14.61 -7.70
C GLY A 347 -14.87 13.37 -7.96
N THR A 348 -14.59 12.57 -6.93
CA THR A 348 -13.87 11.30 -7.06
C THR A 348 -14.66 10.31 -7.93
N CYS A 349 -15.96 10.13 -7.67
CA CYS A 349 -16.83 9.30 -8.49
C CYS A 349 -16.89 9.80 -9.94
N LEU A 350 -16.95 11.12 -10.17
CA LEU A 350 -16.92 11.70 -11.51
C LEU A 350 -15.61 11.39 -12.24
N GLY A 351 -14.49 11.39 -11.53
CA GLY A 351 -13.18 10.97 -12.07
C GLY A 351 -13.19 9.52 -12.52
N LEU A 352 -13.67 8.59 -11.68
CA LEU A 352 -13.82 7.18 -12.03
C LEU A 352 -14.76 6.98 -13.25
N VAL A 353 -15.90 7.69 -13.27
CA VAL A 353 -16.80 7.69 -14.43
C VAL A 353 -16.06 8.15 -15.68
N SER A 354 -15.22 9.18 -15.58
CA SER A 354 -14.45 9.71 -16.71
C SER A 354 -13.44 8.70 -17.26
N GLN A 355 -12.72 8.03 -16.39
CA GLN A 355 -11.76 6.97 -16.77
C GLN A 355 -12.48 5.84 -17.52
N LEU A 356 -13.63 5.43 -17.02
CA LEU A 356 -14.39 4.32 -17.59
C LEU A 356 -15.05 4.66 -18.92
N VAL A 357 -15.85 5.76 -18.97
CA VAL A 357 -16.64 6.09 -20.17
C VAL A 357 -15.88 6.94 -21.17
N ARG A 358 -14.78 7.57 -20.75
CA ARG A 358 -13.89 8.39 -21.62
C ARG A 358 -14.64 9.59 -22.26
N ASP A 359 -14.53 9.76 -23.57
CA ASP A 359 -15.03 10.93 -24.32
C ASP A 359 -16.51 11.31 -24.08
N PRO A 360 -17.47 10.40 -23.91
CA PRO A 360 -18.87 10.70 -23.68
C PRO A 360 -19.16 11.63 -22.49
N VAL A 361 -18.32 11.63 -21.44
CA VAL A 361 -18.52 12.49 -20.25
C VAL A 361 -18.30 13.97 -20.54
N VAL A 362 -17.39 14.28 -21.48
CA VAL A 362 -16.89 15.65 -21.72
C VAL A 362 -18.01 16.63 -22.03
N GLU A 363 -18.94 16.26 -22.94
CA GLU A 363 -20.02 17.20 -23.35
C GLU A 363 -20.96 17.56 -22.21
N GLN A 364 -21.31 16.60 -21.35
CA GLN A 364 -22.20 16.84 -20.22
C GLN A 364 -21.53 17.74 -19.17
N VAL A 365 -20.27 17.49 -18.85
CA VAL A 365 -19.52 18.27 -17.87
C VAL A 365 -19.21 19.67 -18.39
N MET A 366 -18.85 19.82 -19.68
CA MET A 366 -18.59 21.12 -20.28
C MET A 366 -19.80 22.06 -20.25
N ALA A 367 -21.02 21.54 -20.41
CA ALA A 367 -22.25 22.32 -20.29
C ALA A 367 -22.42 22.90 -18.86
N PHE A 368 -22.11 22.09 -17.84
CA PHE A 368 -22.13 22.53 -16.44
C PHE A 368 -21.04 23.59 -16.16
N ILE A 369 -19.81 23.36 -16.64
CA ILE A 369 -18.69 24.30 -16.46
C ILE A 369 -19.05 25.67 -17.06
N GLN A 370 -19.50 25.72 -18.32
CA GLN A 370 -19.88 26.94 -18.99
C GLN A 370 -20.96 27.77 -18.26
N GLY A 371 -21.89 27.06 -17.59
CA GLY A 371 -22.96 27.67 -16.80
C GLY A 371 -22.47 28.25 -15.46
N ASN A 372 -21.45 27.71 -14.85
CA ASN A 372 -21.10 27.92 -13.44
C ASN A 372 -19.75 28.62 -13.22
N ILE A 373 -18.78 28.48 -14.12
CA ILE A 373 -17.41 28.95 -13.95
C ILE A 373 -17.26 30.47 -13.71
N ARG A 374 -18.26 31.26 -14.10
CA ARG A 374 -18.30 32.71 -13.89
C ARG A 374 -19.38 33.16 -12.92
N SER A 375 -19.90 32.26 -12.12
CA SER A 375 -20.94 32.57 -11.13
C SER A 375 -20.44 33.55 -10.07
N GLY A 376 -21.36 34.35 -9.51
CA GLY A 376 -21.09 35.13 -8.30
C GLY A 376 -20.89 34.29 -7.04
N GLU A 377 -21.44 33.05 -7.01
CA GLU A 377 -21.34 32.11 -5.90
C GLU A 377 -20.05 31.27 -6.03
N TRP A 378 -19.21 31.34 -5.03
CA TRP A 378 -17.92 30.64 -5.05
C TRP A 378 -18.08 29.10 -5.17
N ARG A 379 -19.10 28.50 -4.54
CA ARG A 379 -19.36 27.05 -4.64
C ARG A 379 -19.62 26.60 -6.07
N GLN A 380 -20.27 27.44 -6.87
CA GLN A 380 -20.52 27.11 -8.27
C GLN A 380 -19.23 27.24 -9.11
N ARG A 381 -18.38 28.25 -8.82
CA ARG A 381 -17.10 28.39 -9.53
C ARG A 381 -16.14 27.25 -9.17
N GLU A 382 -16.08 26.92 -7.88
CA GLU A 382 -15.26 25.81 -7.38
C GLU A 382 -15.73 24.48 -7.99
N ALA A 383 -17.04 24.16 -7.92
CA ALA A 383 -17.61 22.95 -8.51
C ALA A 383 -17.34 22.83 -10.02
N ALA A 384 -17.39 23.95 -10.76
CA ALA A 384 -17.08 23.96 -12.17
C ALA A 384 -15.59 23.68 -12.44
N THR A 385 -14.71 24.20 -11.60
CA THR A 385 -13.25 23.98 -11.67
C THR A 385 -12.91 22.55 -11.29
N PHE A 386 -13.50 22.03 -10.21
CA PHE A 386 -13.33 20.64 -9.77
C PHE A 386 -13.83 19.65 -10.83
N ALA A 387 -15.03 19.88 -11.38
CA ALA A 387 -15.57 19.03 -12.45
C ALA A 387 -14.64 18.97 -13.66
N PHE A 388 -13.98 20.09 -14.02
CA PHE A 388 -13.00 20.10 -15.11
C PHE A 388 -11.78 19.25 -14.76
N GLY A 389 -11.19 19.45 -13.58
CA GLY A 389 -10.04 18.67 -13.10
C GLY A 389 -10.32 17.17 -13.03
N ALA A 390 -11.54 16.80 -12.59
CA ALA A 390 -11.94 15.39 -12.44
C ALA A 390 -12.01 14.62 -13.77
N ILE A 391 -12.36 15.30 -14.88
CA ILE A 391 -12.53 14.62 -16.19
C ILE A 391 -11.29 14.66 -17.10
N LEU A 392 -10.14 15.12 -16.61
CA LEU A 392 -8.94 15.20 -17.43
C LEU A 392 -8.26 13.84 -17.66
N GLU A 393 -8.59 12.86 -16.84
CA GLU A 393 -8.15 11.47 -16.98
C GLU A 393 -9.25 10.64 -17.64
N GLY A 394 -8.88 9.83 -18.63
CA GLY A 394 -9.77 8.90 -19.35
C GLY A 394 -10.11 9.35 -20.77
N PRO A 395 -10.66 10.55 -21.02
CA PRO A 395 -10.95 11.02 -22.38
C PRO A 395 -9.69 11.19 -23.22
N ASN A 396 -9.84 11.08 -24.54
CA ASN A 396 -8.72 11.22 -25.47
C ASN A 396 -8.07 12.61 -25.34
N PRO A 397 -6.74 12.69 -25.11
CA PRO A 397 -6.01 13.97 -25.06
C PRO A 397 -6.21 14.85 -26.30
N ASP A 398 -6.40 14.32 -27.49
CA ASP A 398 -6.72 15.09 -28.70
C ASP A 398 -7.98 15.95 -28.55
N ARG A 399 -8.96 15.43 -27.78
CA ARG A 399 -10.21 16.13 -27.50
C ARG A 399 -10.06 17.14 -26.37
N LEU A 400 -9.27 16.82 -25.35
CA LEU A 400 -9.06 17.66 -24.16
C LEU A 400 -8.09 18.81 -24.42
N ALA A 401 -7.07 18.65 -25.27
CA ALA A 401 -6.02 19.65 -25.46
C ALA A 401 -6.52 21.03 -25.92
N PRO A 402 -7.43 21.14 -26.90
CA PRO A 402 -7.99 22.46 -27.26
C PRO A 402 -8.74 23.12 -26.12
N ILE A 403 -9.52 22.33 -25.35
CA ILE A 403 -10.30 22.82 -24.20
C ILE A 403 -9.35 23.27 -23.10
N SER A 404 -8.35 22.46 -22.77
CA SER A 404 -7.35 22.74 -21.74
C SER A 404 -6.48 23.95 -22.07
N SER A 405 -6.12 24.13 -23.33
CA SER A 405 -5.38 25.32 -23.79
C SER A 405 -6.16 26.62 -23.61
N GLU A 406 -7.46 26.59 -23.82
CA GLU A 406 -8.34 27.75 -23.55
C GLU A 406 -8.56 27.92 -22.04
N ALA A 407 -8.81 26.83 -21.32
CA ALA A 407 -9.04 26.84 -19.88
C ALA A 407 -7.83 27.28 -19.07
N LEU A 408 -6.61 26.96 -19.49
CA LEU A 408 -5.38 27.31 -18.77
C LEU A 408 -5.22 28.81 -18.49
N GLN A 409 -5.60 29.65 -19.44
CA GLN A 409 -5.56 31.11 -19.23
C GLN A 409 -6.55 31.57 -18.17
N PHE A 410 -7.72 30.95 -18.12
CA PHE A 410 -8.72 31.18 -17.08
C PHE A 410 -8.26 30.66 -15.72
N LEU A 411 -7.72 29.43 -15.67
CA LEU A 411 -7.22 28.83 -14.44
C LEU A 411 -6.08 29.64 -13.81
N VAL A 412 -5.14 30.16 -14.63
CA VAL A 412 -4.08 31.04 -14.13
C VAL A 412 -4.64 32.32 -13.51
N MET A 413 -5.77 32.86 -14.02
CA MET A 413 -6.43 34.01 -13.38
C MET A 413 -7.18 33.59 -12.11
N ALA A 414 -7.80 32.41 -12.09
CA ALA A 414 -8.56 31.87 -10.96
C ALA A 414 -7.68 31.52 -9.74
N LEU A 415 -6.36 31.36 -9.91
CA LEU A 415 -5.40 31.31 -8.78
C LEU A 415 -5.44 32.58 -7.91
N LYS A 416 -6.11 33.65 -8.35
CA LYS A 416 -6.30 34.92 -7.62
C LYS A 416 -7.77 35.15 -7.25
N ASP A 417 -8.62 34.11 -7.28
CA ASP A 417 -10.03 34.19 -6.86
C ASP A 417 -10.14 34.67 -5.42
N GLU A 418 -11.25 35.33 -5.10
CA GLU A 418 -11.54 35.83 -3.74
C GLU A 418 -11.71 34.66 -2.76
N SER A 419 -12.28 33.52 -3.21
CA SER A 419 -12.46 32.31 -2.40
C SER A 419 -11.21 31.46 -2.36
N THR A 420 -10.80 31.05 -1.17
CA THR A 420 -9.70 30.12 -0.92
C THR A 420 -9.98 28.77 -1.57
N HIS A 421 -11.20 28.25 -1.43
CA HIS A 421 -11.61 26.95 -2.03
C HIS A 421 -11.46 26.96 -3.56
N VAL A 422 -11.82 28.07 -4.23
CA VAL A 422 -11.63 28.18 -5.68
C VAL A 422 -10.15 28.19 -6.04
N ARG A 423 -9.30 28.86 -5.26
CA ARG A 423 -7.85 28.88 -5.51
C ARG A 423 -7.22 27.52 -5.31
N ASP A 424 -7.63 26.80 -4.26
CA ASP A 424 -7.16 25.44 -3.95
C ASP A 424 -7.47 24.46 -5.09
N THR A 425 -8.75 24.33 -5.43
CA THR A 425 -9.21 23.48 -6.54
C THR A 425 -8.61 23.89 -7.89
N THR A 426 -8.38 25.20 -8.09
CA THR A 426 -7.72 25.70 -9.31
C THR A 426 -6.27 25.25 -9.38
N ALA A 427 -5.54 25.33 -8.27
CA ALA A 427 -4.16 24.86 -8.23
C ALA A 427 -4.10 23.35 -8.54
N TRP A 428 -4.93 22.53 -7.89
CA TRP A 428 -5.03 21.10 -8.18
C TRP A 428 -5.37 20.85 -9.66
N THR A 429 -6.35 21.55 -10.22
CA THR A 429 -6.78 21.38 -11.62
C THR A 429 -5.66 21.73 -12.61
N ILE A 430 -4.83 22.74 -12.33
CA ILE A 430 -3.66 23.06 -13.16
C ILE A 430 -2.66 21.90 -13.16
N GLY A 431 -2.39 21.28 -12.00
CA GLY A 431 -1.55 20.09 -11.91
C GLY A 431 -2.07 18.97 -12.81
N ARG A 432 -3.35 18.64 -12.69
CA ARG A 432 -4.00 17.62 -13.53
C ARG A 432 -3.95 17.91 -15.04
N VAL A 433 -4.07 19.20 -15.45
CA VAL A 433 -3.93 19.57 -16.87
C VAL A 433 -2.54 19.22 -17.42
N PHE A 434 -1.50 19.41 -16.62
CA PHE A 434 -0.13 19.06 -17.05
C PHE A 434 0.16 17.57 -16.95
N GLU A 435 -0.42 16.89 -15.97
CA GLU A 435 -0.25 15.46 -15.76
C GLU A 435 -0.89 14.62 -16.88
N PHE A 436 -2.13 14.96 -17.30
CA PHE A 436 -2.92 14.10 -18.19
C PHE A 436 -3.04 14.60 -19.63
N VAL A 437 -2.86 15.88 -19.89
CA VAL A 437 -3.15 16.46 -21.21
C VAL A 437 -1.91 17.01 -21.90
N HIS A 438 -0.95 17.59 -21.16
CA HIS A 438 0.26 18.11 -21.76
C HIS A 438 1.18 16.98 -22.23
N SER A 439 1.66 17.07 -23.47
CA SER A 439 2.61 16.10 -24.03
C SER A 439 3.37 16.73 -25.20
N SER A 440 4.34 16.02 -25.75
CA SER A 440 5.05 16.43 -26.97
C SER A 440 4.13 16.61 -28.20
N GLN A 441 2.97 15.93 -28.22
CA GLN A 441 1.96 16.08 -29.27
C GLN A 441 0.97 17.24 -28.96
N HIS A 442 0.71 17.51 -27.68
CA HIS A 442 -0.25 18.49 -27.20
C HIS A 442 0.42 19.54 -26.32
N GLN A 443 1.19 20.42 -26.93
CA GLN A 443 1.88 21.49 -26.19
C GLN A 443 0.89 22.58 -25.75
N LEU A 444 0.52 22.58 -24.45
CA LEU A 444 -0.39 23.58 -23.86
C LEU A 444 0.31 24.91 -23.55
N VAL A 445 1.63 24.88 -23.45
CA VAL A 445 2.44 26.07 -23.19
C VAL A 445 3.49 26.25 -24.28
N THR A 446 3.79 27.53 -24.59
CA THR A 446 4.82 27.93 -25.53
C THR A 446 5.96 28.62 -24.78
N GLU A 447 7.10 28.85 -25.43
CA GLU A 447 8.19 29.66 -24.86
C GLU A 447 7.75 31.02 -24.31
N GLN A 448 6.67 31.58 -24.86
CA GLN A 448 6.12 32.89 -24.43
C GLN A 448 5.18 32.76 -23.23
N THR A 449 4.39 31.71 -23.14
CA THR A 449 3.40 31.49 -22.08
C THR A 449 3.98 30.74 -20.87
N PHE A 450 5.02 29.93 -21.05
CA PHE A 450 5.69 29.21 -19.99
C PHE A 450 6.09 30.09 -18.79
N PRO A 451 6.81 31.23 -18.99
CA PRO A 451 7.19 32.09 -17.86
C PRO A 451 5.99 32.70 -17.14
N GLN A 452 4.89 32.96 -17.85
CA GLN A 452 3.68 33.55 -17.27
C GLN A 452 2.94 32.58 -16.37
N VAL A 453 2.79 31.33 -16.80
CA VAL A 453 2.18 30.26 -16.01
C VAL A 453 3.03 29.95 -14.77
N LEU A 454 4.33 29.75 -14.95
CA LEU A 454 5.25 29.52 -13.86
C LEU A 454 5.23 30.65 -12.83
N GLN A 455 5.30 31.89 -13.27
CA GLN A 455 5.28 33.04 -12.36
C GLN A 455 3.99 33.12 -11.56
N ALA A 456 2.83 32.87 -12.18
CA ALA A 456 1.55 32.86 -11.48
C ALA A 456 1.50 31.81 -10.37
N MET A 457 1.97 30.59 -10.66
CA MET A 457 2.07 29.51 -9.64
C MET A 457 3.04 29.90 -8.52
N MET A 458 4.22 30.43 -8.85
CA MET A 458 5.21 30.89 -7.86
C MET A 458 4.69 32.03 -6.97
N GLU A 459 3.85 32.92 -7.50
CA GLU A 459 3.19 33.96 -6.70
C GLU A 459 2.17 33.33 -5.72
N SER A 460 1.48 32.29 -6.15
CA SER A 460 0.46 31.57 -5.34
C SER A 460 1.06 30.69 -4.23
N LEU A 461 2.36 30.39 -4.25
CA LEU A 461 3.06 29.79 -3.10
C LEU A 461 3.05 30.64 -1.82
N LYS A 462 2.63 31.90 -1.93
CA LYS A 462 2.47 32.80 -0.77
C LYS A 462 1.08 32.75 -0.14
N ASP A 463 0.17 31.99 -0.70
CA ASP A 463 -1.19 31.80 -0.21
C ASP A 463 -1.21 31.01 1.12
N VAL A 464 -2.38 30.75 1.65
CA VAL A 464 -2.55 29.89 2.85
C VAL A 464 -1.94 28.50 2.63
N PRO A 465 -1.55 27.79 3.69
CA PRO A 465 -0.74 26.57 3.57
C PRO A 465 -1.30 25.51 2.64
N HIS A 466 -2.59 25.18 2.72
CA HIS A 466 -3.21 24.15 1.87
C HIS A 466 -3.21 24.53 0.38
N VAL A 467 -3.52 25.78 0.03
CA VAL A 467 -3.41 26.27 -1.35
C VAL A 467 -1.97 26.20 -1.84
N ALA A 468 -1.01 26.63 -1.00
CA ALA A 468 0.41 26.56 -1.35
C ALA A 468 0.88 25.11 -1.60
N GLY A 469 0.36 24.13 -0.86
CA GLY A 469 0.59 22.70 -1.08
C GLY A 469 0.09 22.24 -2.45
N LYS A 470 -1.15 22.56 -2.81
CA LYS A 470 -1.70 22.25 -4.15
C LYS A 470 -0.93 22.94 -5.29
N VAL A 471 -0.38 24.14 -5.02
CA VAL A 471 0.51 24.83 -5.98
C VAL A 471 1.85 24.10 -6.11
N CYS A 472 2.41 23.53 -5.04
CA CYS A 472 3.61 22.68 -5.14
C CYS A 472 3.38 21.50 -6.08
N TYR A 473 2.28 20.75 -5.90
CA TYR A 473 1.87 19.70 -6.84
C TYR A 473 1.75 20.19 -8.28
N SER A 474 1.11 21.37 -8.49
CA SER A 474 0.99 21.95 -9.85
C SER A 474 2.35 22.27 -10.47
N ILE A 475 3.28 22.83 -9.70
CA ILE A 475 4.64 23.15 -10.17
C ILE A 475 5.38 21.87 -10.53
N GLN A 476 5.26 20.83 -9.71
CA GLN A 476 5.84 19.52 -9.94
C GLN A 476 5.35 18.94 -11.27
N SER A 477 4.02 18.77 -11.45
CA SER A 477 3.42 18.24 -12.67
C SER A 477 3.78 19.09 -13.92
N PHE A 478 3.78 20.42 -13.77
CA PHE A 478 4.16 21.33 -14.84
C PHE A 478 5.61 21.13 -15.28
N ILE A 479 6.55 21.07 -14.33
CA ILE A 479 7.97 20.92 -14.64
C ILE A 479 8.23 19.53 -15.26
N GLN A 480 7.65 18.48 -14.69
CA GLN A 480 7.76 17.13 -15.21
C GLN A 480 7.29 17.06 -16.66
N ALA A 481 6.08 17.52 -16.95
CA ALA A 481 5.49 17.48 -18.28
C ALA A 481 6.34 18.25 -19.33
N VAL A 482 6.89 19.40 -18.95
CA VAL A 482 7.74 20.22 -19.83
C VAL A 482 9.13 19.60 -20.03
N THR A 483 9.69 18.89 -19.05
CA THR A 483 11.02 18.29 -19.12
C THR A 483 11.04 16.91 -19.78
N GLU A 484 9.91 16.22 -19.84
CA GLU A 484 9.77 14.97 -20.60
C GLU A 484 9.89 15.20 -22.11
N ASP A 485 9.45 16.35 -22.63
CA ASP A 485 9.63 16.69 -24.04
C ASP A 485 11.07 17.20 -24.31
N PRO A 486 11.87 16.52 -25.14
CA PRO A 486 13.23 16.94 -25.49
C PRO A 486 13.31 18.36 -26.06
N ALA A 487 12.24 18.86 -26.70
CA ALA A 487 12.21 20.18 -27.29
C ALA A 487 12.06 21.31 -26.25
N THR A 488 11.38 21.04 -25.14
CA THR A 488 11.08 22.05 -24.10
C THR A 488 11.87 21.85 -22.81
N ARG A 489 12.59 20.75 -22.66
CA ARG A 489 13.37 20.38 -21.45
C ARG A 489 14.24 21.51 -20.92
N HIS A 490 14.86 22.30 -21.78
CA HIS A 490 15.74 23.40 -21.40
C HIS A 490 15.00 24.68 -20.95
N ALA A 491 13.67 24.76 -21.15
CA ALA A 491 12.87 25.93 -20.79
C ALA A 491 12.89 26.21 -19.28
N VAL A 492 13.05 25.18 -18.46
CA VAL A 492 13.09 25.28 -16.98
C VAL A 492 14.44 25.80 -16.47
N THR A 493 15.53 25.51 -17.18
CA THR A 493 16.91 25.79 -16.75
C THR A 493 17.13 27.24 -16.26
N PRO A 494 16.67 28.31 -16.95
CA PRO A 494 16.86 29.67 -16.48
C PRO A 494 16.10 30.03 -15.18
N TYR A 495 15.06 29.28 -14.86
CA TYR A 495 14.20 29.51 -13.69
C TYR A 495 14.51 28.60 -12.52
N PHE A 496 15.28 27.55 -12.73
CA PHE A 496 15.57 26.49 -11.76
C PHE A 496 15.97 27.06 -10.39
N GLN A 497 16.95 27.95 -10.33
CA GLN A 497 17.42 28.52 -9.08
C GLN A 497 16.31 29.30 -8.36
N ASN A 498 15.50 30.04 -9.09
CA ASN A 498 14.41 30.85 -8.52
C ASN A 498 13.28 29.95 -7.98
N ILE A 499 12.95 28.88 -8.69
CA ILE A 499 11.93 27.90 -8.24
C ILE A 499 12.39 27.25 -6.93
N ILE A 500 13.59 26.69 -6.90
CA ILE A 500 14.15 26.05 -5.70
C ILE A 500 14.18 27.04 -4.52
N GLN A 501 14.67 28.29 -4.73
CA GLN A 501 14.73 29.30 -3.68
C GLN A 501 13.34 29.66 -3.15
N THR A 502 12.33 29.69 -4.01
CA THR A 502 10.96 30.00 -3.60
C THR A 502 10.36 28.85 -2.80
N LEU A 503 10.53 27.61 -3.23
CA LEU A 503 10.08 26.42 -2.49
C LEU A 503 10.75 26.32 -1.11
N VAL A 504 12.07 26.55 -1.04
CA VAL A 504 12.80 26.63 0.24
C VAL A 504 12.20 27.71 1.14
N THR A 505 11.93 28.90 0.60
CA THR A 505 11.34 30.01 1.38
C THR A 505 9.93 29.65 1.85
N THR A 506 9.16 28.94 1.03
CA THR A 506 7.80 28.50 1.37
C THR A 506 7.84 27.45 2.48
N SER A 507 8.74 26.49 2.42
CA SER A 507 8.91 25.46 3.48
C SER A 507 9.37 26.04 4.83
N GLU A 508 9.98 27.23 4.83
CA GLU A 508 10.46 27.92 6.04
C GLU A 508 9.45 28.95 6.62
N ARG A 509 8.28 29.08 6.04
CA ARG A 509 7.21 29.98 6.55
C ARG A 509 6.84 29.56 7.98
N ALA A 510 6.49 30.56 8.79
CA ALA A 510 6.10 30.32 10.19
C ALA A 510 4.81 29.51 10.35
N ASP A 511 3.95 29.56 9.34
CA ASP A 511 2.68 28.83 9.21
C ASP A 511 2.81 27.54 8.39
N ALA A 512 4.02 27.17 7.93
CA ALA A 512 4.26 25.92 7.22
C ALA A 512 4.27 24.75 8.22
N GLU A 513 3.19 24.01 8.24
CA GLU A 513 3.07 22.73 8.96
C GLU A 513 3.78 21.59 8.20
N VAL A 514 3.71 20.37 8.75
CA VAL A 514 4.39 19.20 8.18
C VAL A 514 3.96 18.95 6.74
N GLY A 515 2.65 19.03 6.44
CA GLY A 515 2.10 18.81 5.10
C GLY A 515 2.71 19.73 4.05
N LEU A 516 2.66 21.07 4.26
CA LEU A 516 3.24 22.01 3.31
C LEU A 516 4.75 21.85 3.12
N LYS A 517 5.48 21.48 4.20
CA LYS A 517 6.92 21.21 4.09
C LYS A 517 7.17 20.00 3.19
N MET A 518 6.42 18.92 3.39
CA MET A 518 6.51 17.71 2.60
C MET A 518 6.27 18.03 1.11
N GLU A 519 5.18 18.68 0.77
CA GLU A 519 4.86 19.11 -0.60
C GLU A 519 5.96 19.98 -1.23
N CYS A 520 6.55 20.93 -0.47
CA CYS A 520 7.65 21.73 -0.96
C CYS A 520 8.90 20.90 -1.29
N TYR A 521 9.25 19.92 -0.43
CA TYR A 521 10.42 19.07 -0.64
C TYR A 521 10.18 18.05 -1.75
N GLU A 522 8.97 17.49 -1.88
CA GLU A 522 8.58 16.61 -2.97
C GLU A 522 8.68 17.32 -4.32
N ALA A 523 8.13 18.55 -4.42
CA ALA A 523 8.28 19.37 -5.60
C ALA A 523 9.76 19.68 -5.91
N MET A 524 10.58 20.00 -4.89
CA MET A 524 12.02 20.18 -5.07
C MET A 524 12.71 18.92 -5.58
N ASN A 525 12.38 17.76 -5.02
CA ASN A 525 12.96 16.47 -5.40
C ASN A 525 12.66 16.18 -6.88
N GLU A 526 11.43 16.38 -7.33
CA GLU A 526 11.06 16.15 -8.73
C GLU A 526 11.77 17.13 -9.68
N ILE A 527 11.84 18.41 -9.33
CA ILE A 527 12.55 19.42 -10.11
C ILE A 527 14.04 19.11 -10.19
N ILE A 528 14.64 18.55 -9.13
CA ILE A 528 16.04 18.11 -9.13
C ILE A 528 16.22 16.90 -10.05
N ARG A 529 15.33 15.89 -10.00
CA ARG A 529 15.35 14.71 -10.89
C ARG A 529 15.25 15.11 -12.37
N SER A 530 14.34 16.03 -12.67
CA SER A 530 14.07 16.53 -14.02
C SER A 530 15.12 17.54 -14.53
N SER A 531 16.14 17.87 -13.73
CA SER A 531 17.11 18.91 -14.04
C SER A 531 18.08 18.50 -15.16
N THR A 532 18.63 19.49 -15.87
CA THR A 532 19.69 19.32 -16.86
C THR A 532 21.08 19.51 -16.25
N SER A 533 22.13 19.09 -16.96
CA SER A 533 23.52 19.24 -16.50
C SER A 533 23.93 20.69 -16.20
N GLU A 534 23.24 21.68 -16.78
CA GLU A 534 23.49 23.11 -16.51
C GLU A 534 23.13 23.51 -15.08
N ASN A 535 22.22 22.78 -14.43
CA ASN A 535 21.76 23.04 -13.07
C ASN A 535 22.62 22.35 -11.99
N TYR A 536 23.50 21.41 -12.33
CA TYR A 536 24.30 20.64 -11.35
C TYR A 536 25.10 21.51 -10.36
N PRO A 537 25.70 22.65 -10.75
CA PRO A 537 26.36 23.51 -9.77
C PRO A 537 25.40 24.09 -8.73
N THR A 538 24.15 24.42 -9.13
CA THR A 538 23.13 24.92 -8.22
C THR A 538 22.64 23.82 -7.28
N ILE A 539 22.45 22.60 -7.81
CA ILE A 539 22.06 21.42 -7.01
C ILE A 539 23.14 21.12 -5.95
N GLY A 540 24.43 21.19 -6.33
CA GLY A 540 25.52 21.01 -5.38
C GLY A 540 25.52 22.04 -4.23
N GLN A 541 25.05 23.26 -4.47
CA GLN A 541 24.91 24.28 -3.43
C GLN A 541 23.77 24.00 -2.44
N LEU A 542 22.83 23.12 -2.77
CA LEU A 542 21.77 22.68 -1.84
C LEU A 542 22.31 21.72 -0.76
N ILE A 543 23.36 20.96 -1.04
CA ILE A 543 23.91 19.97 -0.11
C ILE A 543 24.21 20.58 1.27
N PRO A 544 25.02 21.65 1.38
CA PRO A 544 25.32 22.24 2.69
C PRO A 544 24.09 22.80 3.39
N TYR A 545 23.10 23.31 2.64
CA TYR A 545 21.86 23.81 3.20
C TYR A 545 21.04 22.67 3.83
N VAL A 546 20.79 21.56 3.08
CA VAL A 546 20.02 20.44 3.58
C VAL A 546 20.75 19.74 4.74
N LEU A 547 22.09 19.61 4.66
CA LEU A 547 22.91 19.08 5.76
C LEU A 547 22.77 19.92 7.04
N GLN A 548 22.74 21.24 6.93
CA GLN A 548 22.53 22.11 8.08
C GLN A 548 21.15 21.89 8.72
N LYS A 549 20.09 21.71 7.89
CA LYS A 549 18.74 21.41 8.38
C LYS A 549 18.68 20.02 9.06
N LEU A 550 19.29 19.02 8.46
CA LEU A 550 19.35 17.66 9.01
C LEU A 550 20.11 17.63 10.33
N ALA A 551 21.24 18.32 10.42
CA ALA A 551 21.99 18.45 11.67
C ALA A 551 21.17 19.14 12.78
N ALA A 552 20.43 20.20 12.43
CA ALA A 552 19.54 20.86 13.39
C ALA A 552 18.41 19.95 13.89
N ALA A 553 17.82 19.13 12.98
CA ALA A 553 16.80 18.15 13.33
C ALA A 553 17.34 16.98 14.17
N THR A 554 18.65 16.65 14.06
CA THR A 554 19.27 15.51 14.76
C THR A 554 19.81 15.88 16.16
N LEU A 555 20.17 17.15 16.39
CA LEU A 555 20.78 17.62 17.65
C LEU A 555 19.79 17.79 18.82
N VAL A 556 18.51 17.59 18.61
CA VAL A 556 17.48 17.80 19.65
C VAL A 556 17.40 16.58 20.55
N ASP A 557 17.44 16.80 21.88
CA ASP A 557 17.40 15.74 22.90
C ASP A 557 16.03 15.04 22.94
N GLN A 558 15.96 13.83 22.43
CA GLN A 558 14.74 13.04 22.32
C GLN A 558 14.14 12.62 23.67
N GLU A 559 14.93 12.58 24.73
CA GLU A 559 14.44 12.16 26.07
C GLU A 559 13.45 13.18 26.66
N GLN A 560 13.51 14.44 26.23
CA GLN A 560 12.66 15.53 26.74
C GLN A 560 11.45 15.84 25.83
N MET A 561 11.31 15.14 24.69
CA MET A 561 10.26 15.41 23.71
C MET A 561 8.98 14.59 23.98
N SER A 562 7.82 15.16 23.66
CA SER A 562 6.57 14.40 23.58
C SER A 562 6.62 13.38 22.42
N ALA A 563 5.73 12.40 22.44
CA ALA A 563 5.61 11.43 21.33
C ALA A 563 5.38 12.14 19.99
N GLU A 564 4.45 13.09 19.93
CA GLU A 564 4.13 13.90 18.76
C GLU A 564 5.33 14.72 18.24
N MET A 565 6.13 15.30 19.16
CA MET A 565 7.33 16.03 18.74
C MET A 565 8.42 15.11 18.18
N ARG A 566 8.53 13.88 18.71
CA ARG A 566 9.46 12.86 18.17
C ARG A 566 9.06 12.40 16.78
N GLU A 567 7.76 12.20 16.54
CA GLU A 567 7.20 11.85 15.24
C GLU A 567 7.49 12.94 14.21
N ARG A 568 7.16 14.19 14.52
CA ARG A 568 7.48 15.35 13.64
C ARG A 568 8.98 15.50 13.37
N GLN A 569 9.83 15.18 14.32
CA GLN A 569 11.28 15.20 14.12
C GLN A 569 11.72 14.08 13.18
N ALA A 570 11.17 12.88 13.36
CA ALA A 570 11.46 11.74 12.51
C ALA A 570 11.05 12.02 11.05
N ASP A 571 9.84 12.55 10.83
CA ASP A 571 9.35 12.94 9.50
C ASP A 571 10.26 13.96 8.82
N ALA A 572 10.68 14.98 9.57
CA ALA A 572 11.61 15.99 9.05
C ALA A 572 12.98 15.40 8.69
N GLN A 573 13.50 14.44 9.48
CA GLN A 573 14.76 13.75 9.18
C GLN A 573 14.62 12.85 7.94
N ALA A 574 13.55 12.09 7.83
CA ALA A 574 13.26 11.24 6.68
C ALA A 574 13.21 12.07 5.38
N LEU A 575 12.43 13.14 5.40
CA LEU A 575 12.28 14.05 4.27
C LEU A 575 13.61 14.66 3.80
N LEU A 576 14.46 15.08 4.75
CA LEU A 576 15.78 15.64 4.45
C LEU A 576 16.78 14.58 3.96
N CYS A 577 16.73 13.35 4.48
CA CYS A 577 17.52 12.23 3.97
C CYS A 577 17.09 11.86 2.53
N GLY A 578 15.81 11.78 2.24
CA GLY A 578 15.26 11.54 0.90
C GLY A 578 15.69 12.63 -0.09
N THR A 579 15.67 13.90 0.34
CA THR A 579 16.17 15.01 -0.51
C THR A 579 17.67 14.89 -0.80
N LEU A 580 18.49 14.55 0.20
CA LEU A 580 19.92 14.32 -0.01
C LEU A 580 20.16 13.12 -0.94
N GLN A 581 19.37 12.06 -0.81
CA GLN A 581 19.41 10.91 -1.72
C GLN A 581 19.16 11.34 -3.16
N VAL A 582 18.10 12.09 -3.43
CA VAL A 582 17.77 12.59 -4.78
C VAL A 582 18.88 13.46 -5.36
N ILE A 583 19.44 14.38 -4.55
CA ILE A 583 20.58 15.21 -4.94
C ILE A 583 21.78 14.33 -5.34
N VAL A 584 22.11 13.36 -4.49
CA VAL A 584 23.25 12.46 -4.73
C VAL A 584 23.03 11.61 -5.98
N GLN A 585 21.85 11.03 -6.16
CA GLN A 585 21.49 10.24 -7.34
C GLN A 585 21.57 11.07 -8.62
N THR A 586 21.04 12.29 -8.62
CA THR A 586 21.07 13.19 -9.79
C THR A 586 22.50 13.55 -10.14
N LEU A 587 23.33 13.91 -9.16
CA LEU A 587 24.74 14.23 -9.38
C LEU A 587 25.58 13.00 -9.72
N SER A 588 25.17 11.80 -9.30
CA SER A 588 25.86 10.54 -9.64
C SER A 588 25.69 10.13 -11.11
N SER A 589 24.64 10.60 -11.76
CA SER A 589 24.40 10.40 -13.19
C SER A 589 25.24 11.34 -14.07
N ALA A 590 25.94 12.29 -13.47
CA ALA A 590 26.78 13.26 -14.16
C ALA A 590 28.15 12.67 -14.54
N SER A 591 28.94 13.46 -15.32
CA SER A 591 30.31 13.09 -15.62
C SER A 591 31.20 13.02 -14.37
N ASP A 592 32.28 12.22 -14.44
CA ASP A 592 33.22 12.03 -13.32
C ASP A 592 33.81 13.35 -12.78
N ASP A 593 33.98 14.35 -13.65
CA ASP A 593 34.45 15.67 -13.25
C ASP A 593 33.41 16.41 -12.39
N VAL A 594 32.14 16.31 -12.73
CA VAL A 594 31.05 16.90 -11.92
C VAL A 594 30.94 16.16 -10.58
N LYS A 595 30.94 14.84 -10.59
CA LYS A 595 30.93 14.04 -9.34
C LYS A 595 32.07 14.48 -8.41
N ARG A 596 33.29 14.54 -8.92
CA ARG A 596 34.48 14.88 -8.13
C ARG A 596 34.47 16.31 -7.62
N ASN A 597 33.98 17.27 -8.40
CA ASN A 597 34.06 18.68 -8.06
C ASN A 597 32.83 19.18 -7.30
N THR A 598 31.66 18.57 -7.50
CA THR A 598 30.40 19.02 -6.91
C THR A 598 29.98 18.16 -5.70
N LEU A 599 30.06 16.83 -5.79
CA LEU A 599 29.66 15.93 -4.71
C LEU A 599 30.82 15.54 -3.80
N GLY A 600 32.02 15.27 -4.37
CA GLY A 600 33.16 14.79 -3.60
C GLY A 600 33.52 15.63 -2.37
N PRO A 601 33.51 16.99 -2.43
CA PRO A 601 33.79 17.84 -1.28
C PRO A 601 32.81 17.69 -0.10
N HIS A 602 31.63 17.13 -0.36
CA HIS A 602 30.58 16.97 0.65
C HIS A 602 30.43 15.53 1.15
N ALA A 603 31.12 14.54 0.55
CA ALA A 603 30.93 13.13 0.84
C ALA A 603 31.13 12.78 2.33
N ASP A 604 32.18 13.31 2.97
CA ASP A 604 32.46 13.10 4.39
C ASP A 604 31.34 13.66 5.28
N ASN A 605 30.84 14.87 4.95
CA ASN A 605 29.77 15.50 5.72
C ASN A 605 28.44 14.77 5.56
N LEU A 606 28.15 14.28 4.34
CA LEU A 606 26.97 13.47 4.05
C LEU A 606 26.99 12.19 4.87
N MET A 607 28.11 11.45 4.82
CA MET A 607 28.23 10.21 5.60
C MET A 607 28.14 10.45 7.09
N GLN A 608 28.77 11.50 7.62
CA GLN A 608 28.66 11.86 9.04
C GLN A 608 27.23 12.19 9.46
N ALA A 609 26.47 12.89 8.60
CA ALA A 609 25.07 13.21 8.88
C ALA A 609 24.19 11.95 8.91
N PHE A 610 24.37 11.04 7.97
CA PHE A 610 23.61 9.77 7.95
C PHE A 610 23.97 8.89 9.14
N LEU A 611 25.24 8.78 9.52
CA LEU A 611 25.66 8.06 10.73
C LEU A 611 25.04 8.65 12.02
N ALA A 612 24.86 9.96 12.07
CA ALA A 612 24.20 10.61 13.20
C ALA A 612 22.69 10.28 13.25
N VAL A 613 22.04 10.19 12.09
CA VAL A 613 20.63 9.79 11.99
C VAL A 613 20.41 8.37 12.48
N PHE A 614 21.31 7.42 12.20
CA PHE A 614 21.22 6.05 12.72
C PHE A 614 21.29 5.97 14.26
N GLY A 615 21.72 7.01 14.92
CA GLY A 615 21.62 7.14 16.39
C GLY A 615 20.19 7.44 16.88
N CYS A 616 19.26 7.79 16.00
CA CYS A 616 17.85 8.00 16.33
C CYS A 616 17.10 6.67 16.44
N ARG A 617 16.01 6.65 17.23
CA ARG A 617 15.24 5.43 17.51
C ARG A 617 14.06 5.20 16.57
N SER A 618 13.96 5.93 15.45
CA SER A 618 12.88 5.81 14.48
C SER A 618 13.30 4.91 13.33
N SER A 619 12.55 3.84 13.07
CA SER A 619 12.74 2.91 11.95
C SER A 619 12.60 3.57 10.58
N THR A 620 11.60 4.46 10.40
CA THR A 620 11.35 5.18 9.14
C THR A 620 12.54 6.05 8.74
N VAL A 621 13.13 6.74 9.72
CA VAL A 621 14.32 7.57 9.47
C VAL A 621 15.54 6.72 9.11
N HIS A 622 15.68 5.54 9.69
CA HIS A 622 16.74 4.59 9.33
C HIS A 622 16.61 4.11 7.89
N GLU A 623 15.41 3.83 7.40
CA GLU A 623 15.17 3.43 6.01
C GLU A 623 15.67 4.49 5.02
N GLU A 624 15.21 5.72 5.15
CA GLU A 624 15.61 6.82 4.29
C GLU A 624 17.13 7.11 4.35
N ALA A 625 17.70 7.01 5.54
CA ALA A 625 19.14 7.19 5.70
C ALA A 625 19.93 6.05 5.05
N MET A 626 19.43 4.80 5.08
CA MET A 626 20.03 3.67 4.38
C MET A 626 20.03 3.89 2.87
N LEU A 627 18.87 4.25 2.30
CA LEU A 627 18.73 4.56 0.87
C LEU A 627 19.70 5.67 0.44
N ALA A 628 19.82 6.73 1.24
CA ALA A 628 20.75 7.83 0.98
C ALA A 628 22.23 7.37 1.02
N VAL A 629 22.59 6.45 1.93
CA VAL A 629 23.94 5.85 1.97
C VAL A 629 24.20 4.97 0.75
N GLY A 630 23.23 4.19 0.29
CA GLY A 630 23.34 3.41 -0.95
C GLY A 630 23.64 4.30 -2.15
N ALA A 631 22.87 5.39 -2.30
CA ALA A 631 23.12 6.38 -3.34
C ALA A 631 24.51 7.01 -3.24
N LEU A 632 24.98 7.34 -2.01
CA LEU A 632 26.31 7.86 -1.79
C LEU A 632 27.38 6.85 -2.14
N ALA A 633 27.23 5.58 -1.77
CA ALA A 633 28.17 4.51 -2.12
C ALA A 633 28.36 4.40 -3.63
N TYR A 634 27.25 4.36 -4.37
CA TYR A 634 27.30 4.36 -5.84
C TYR A 634 27.99 5.59 -6.40
N ALA A 635 27.73 6.77 -5.86
CA ALA A 635 28.25 8.04 -6.36
C ALA A 635 29.77 8.21 -6.16
N VAL A 636 30.31 7.79 -4.98
CA VAL A 636 31.73 7.95 -4.64
C VAL A 636 32.58 6.72 -4.99
N GLY A 637 31.94 5.59 -5.36
CA GLY A 637 32.58 4.37 -5.80
C GLY A 637 33.58 3.83 -4.76
N GLU A 638 34.77 3.44 -5.22
CA GLU A 638 35.82 2.85 -4.36
C GLU A 638 36.20 3.68 -3.13
N HIS A 639 35.97 5.00 -3.16
CA HIS A 639 36.24 5.86 -2.01
C HIS A 639 35.37 5.52 -0.81
N PHE A 640 34.19 4.94 -1.01
CA PHE A 640 33.28 4.51 0.05
C PHE A 640 33.95 3.52 1.03
N ALA A 641 35.02 2.81 0.61
CA ALA A 641 35.79 1.94 1.50
C ALA A 641 36.27 2.64 2.77
N THR A 642 36.47 3.97 2.75
CA THR A 642 36.91 4.76 3.91
C THR A 642 35.84 4.87 4.99
N TYR A 643 34.56 4.64 4.66
CA TYR A 643 33.42 4.74 5.59
C TYR A 643 32.97 3.39 6.12
N MET A 644 33.43 2.28 5.51
CA MET A 644 32.92 0.94 5.82
C MET A 644 33.08 0.53 7.28
N ASP A 645 34.23 0.84 7.91
CA ASP A 645 34.47 0.48 9.32
C ASP A 645 33.48 1.15 10.28
N ALA A 646 33.06 2.38 9.95
CA ALA A 646 32.06 3.11 10.72
C ALA A 646 30.63 2.68 10.41
N PHE A 647 30.38 2.17 9.22
CA PHE A 647 29.03 1.86 8.75
C PHE A 647 28.62 0.37 8.95
N ILE A 648 29.58 -0.56 8.96
CA ILE A 648 29.27 -2.00 9.11
C ILE A 648 28.41 -2.35 10.34
N PRO A 649 28.53 -1.67 11.51
CA PRO A 649 27.65 -1.92 12.64
C PRO A 649 26.17 -1.66 12.33
N PHE A 650 25.88 -0.63 11.51
CA PHE A 650 24.52 -0.27 11.12
C PHE A 650 23.96 -1.20 10.06
N ILE A 651 24.79 -1.69 9.13
CA ILE A 651 24.40 -2.78 8.22
C ILE A 651 23.94 -4.01 9.01
N LYS A 652 24.73 -4.42 10.04
CA LYS A 652 24.37 -5.56 10.86
C LYS A 652 23.06 -5.33 11.63
N LEU A 653 22.89 -4.14 12.19
CA LEU A 653 21.68 -3.77 12.92
C LEU A 653 20.45 -3.79 11.99
N GLY A 654 20.57 -3.26 10.77
CA GLY A 654 19.49 -3.26 9.79
C GLY A 654 19.13 -4.67 9.32
N LEU A 655 20.11 -5.54 9.04
CA LEU A 655 19.86 -6.94 8.69
C LEU A 655 19.23 -7.74 9.83
N GLU A 656 19.51 -7.41 11.09
CA GLU A 656 18.93 -8.06 12.28
C GLU A 656 17.56 -7.49 12.69
N ASN A 657 17.09 -6.44 12.02
CA ASN A 657 15.80 -5.80 12.33
C ASN A 657 14.64 -6.53 11.62
N HIS A 658 14.21 -7.65 12.18
CA HIS A 658 13.08 -8.42 11.63
C HIS A 658 11.71 -7.84 12.03
N GLU A 659 11.66 -6.95 13.03
CA GLU A 659 10.42 -6.28 13.45
C GLU A 659 9.97 -5.24 12.40
N GLU A 660 10.95 -4.53 11.82
CA GLU A 660 10.74 -3.53 10.76
C GLU A 660 11.32 -4.10 9.45
N HIS A 661 10.59 -4.99 8.81
CA HIS A 661 11.07 -5.71 7.63
C HIS A 661 11.47 -4.81 6.46
N GLN A 662 10.89 -3.62 6.33
CA GLN A 662 11.25 -2.60 5.35
C GLN A 662 12.72 -2.18 5.52
N VAL A 663 13.14 -1.85 6.75
CA VAL A 663 14.53 -1.48 7.08
C VAL A 663 15.49 -2.62 6.73
N CYS A 664 15.10 -3.87 7.01
CA CYS A 664 15.88 -5.05 6.65
C CYS A 664 16.02 -5.18 5.14
N SER A 665 14.92 -5.07 4.38
CA SER A 665 14.90 -5.16 2.91
C SER A 665 15.77 -4.09 2.26
N VAL A 666 15.61 -2.83 2.68
CA VAL A 666 16.42 -1.71 2.20
C VAL A 666 17.90 -1.94 2.52
N THR A 667 18.22 -2.44 3.72
CA THR A 667 19.61 -2.74 4.10
C THR A 667 20.23 -3.80 3.20
N VAL A 668 19.48 -4.83 2.82
CA VAL A 668 19.93 -5.85 1.85
C VAL A 668 20.25 -5.21 0.49
N GLY A 669 19.39 -4.32 -0.01
CA GLY A 669 19.62 -3.56 -1.25
C GLY A 669 20.89 -2.70 -1.19
N VAL A 670 21.09 -2.00 -0.07
CA VAL A 670 22.30 -1.18 0.17
C VAL A 670 23.58 -2.01 0.23
N VAL A 671 23.54 -3.24 0.73
CA VAL A 671 24.69 -4.17 0.64
C VAL A 671 25.02 -4.46 -0.82
N GLY A 672 24.02 -4.66 -1.68
CA GLY A 672 24.23 -4.81 -3.14
C GLY A 672 24.87 -3.56 -3.75
N ASP A 673 24.39 -2.36 -3.42
CA ASP A 673 24.97 -1.09 -3.89
C ASP A 673 26.45 -0.93 -3.49
N ILE A 674 26.76 -1.27 -2.23
CA ILE A 674 28.13 -1.25 -1.70
C ILE A 674 29.01 -2.27 -2.45
N CYS A 675 28.50 -3.47 -2.72
CA CYS A 675 29.24 -4.46 -3.50
C CYS A 675 29.56 -3.94 -4.90
N ARG A 676 28.62 -3.33 -5.59
CA ARG A 676 28.82 -2.68 -6.90
C ARG A 676 29.80 -1.50 -6.84
N ALA A 677 29.80 -0.75 -5.75
CA ALA A 677 30.68 0.42 -5.57
C ALA A 677 32.13 0.04 -5.23
N LEU A 678 32.33 -1.00 -4.41
CA LEU A 678 33.64 -1.35 -3.86
C LEU A 678 34.36 -2.47 -4.61
N ASP A 679 33.65 -3.25 -5.43
CA ASP A 679 34.21 -4.47 -6.03
C ASP A 679 34.96 -5.33 -4.99
N ALA A 680 36.13 -5.85 -5.32
CA ALA A 680 36.91 -6.69 -4.43
C ALA A 680 37.26 -6.08 -3.06
N LYS A 681 37.14 -4.76 -2.89
CA LYS A 681 37.41 -4.10 -1.60
C LYS A 681 36.35 -4.40 -0.52
N VAL A 682 35.20 -4.94 -0.91
CA VAL A 682 34.16 -5.35 0.05
C VAL A 682 34.49 -6.68 0.75
N GLU A 683 35.41 -7.49 0.22
CA GLU A 683 35.72 -8.85 0.69
C GLU A 683 35.94 -8.95 2.21
N PRO A 684 36.65 -8.03 2.90
CA PRO A 684 36.87 -8.13 4.34
C PRO A 684 35.58 -8.13 5.18
N TYR A 685 34.50 -7.60 4.66
CA TYR A 685 33.21 -7.45 5.34
C TYR A 685 32.22 -8.58 5.00
N CYS A 686 32.45 -9.29 3.90
CA CYS A 686 31.52 -10.30 3.34
C CYS A 686 31.24 -11.45 4.30
N GLU A 687 32.23 -11.87 5.13
CA GLU A 687 32.01 -13.03 6.01
C GLU A 687 30.88 -12.79 7.01
N SER A 688 30.84 -11.61 7.62
CA SER A 688 29.78 -11.26 8.58
C SER A 688 28.44 -11.02 7.89
N ILE A 689 28.44 -10.40 6.71
CA ILE A 689 27.22 -10.10 5.93
C ILE A 689 26.61 -11.40 5.44
N VAL A 690 27.37 -12.26 4.76
CA VAL A 690 26.87 -13.54 4.23
C VAL A 690 26.35 -14.44 5.34
N TYR A 691 27.01 -14.45 6.52
CA TYR A 691 26.51 -15.19 7.65
C TYR A 691 25.12 -14.72 8.11
N LEU A 692 24.90 -13.40 8.19
CA LEU A 692 23.58 -12.84 8.57
C LEU A 692 22.53 -13.19 7.51
N LEU A 693 22.81 -12.94 6.23
CA LEU A 693 21.89 -13.25 5.13
C LEU A 693 21.47 -14.73 5.09
N LEU A 694 22.43 -15.66 5.31
CA LEU A 694 22.12 -17.10 5.37
C LEU A 694 21.26 -17.47 6.60
N ARG A 695 21.54 -16.84 7.75
CA ARG A 695 20.74 -17.02 8.97
C ARG A 695 19.31 -16.53 8.77
N ASP A 696 19.16 -15.37 8.16
CA ASP A 696 17.90 -14.69 7.98
C ASP A 696 16.99 -15.44 6.98
N LEU A 697 17.54 -15.98 5.89
CA LEU A 697 16.79 -16.89 5.00
C LEU A 697 16.25 -18.13 5.68
N GLY A 698 16.94 -18.64 6.71
CA GLY A 698 16.50 -19.78 7.51
C GLY A 698 15.58 -19.40 8.67
N SER A 699 15.24 -18.13 8.85
CA SER A 699 14.41 -17.66 9.97
C SER A 699 12.92 -17.66 9.60
N ASP A 700 12.10 -18.23 10.47
CA ASP A 700 10.64 -18.14 10.38
C ASP A 700 10.10 -16.76 10.81
N LYS A 701 10.95 -15.91 11.41
CA LYS A 701 10.61 -14.57 11.86
C LYS A 701 10.80 -13.52 10.77
N LEU A 702 11.56 -13.84 9.72
CA LEU A 702 11.80 -12.91 8.63
C LEU A 702 10.56 -12.83 7.73
N HIS A 703 10.12 -11.60 7.45
CA HIS A 703 9.03 -11.37 6.51
C HIS A 703 9.36 -11.98 5.13
N ARG A 704 8.37 -12.57 4.46
CA ARG A 704 8.57 -13.27 3.19
C ARG A 704 9.21 -12.38 2.12
N ASP A 705 8.80 -11.12 2.03
CA ASP A 705 9.23 -10.17 0.99
C ASP A 705 10.71 -9.76 1.10
N VAL A 706 11.36 -10.04 2.21
CA VAL A 706 12.81 -9.81 2.37
C VAL A 706 13.64 -10.94 1.77
N LYS A 707 13.07 -12.13 1.58
CA LYS A 707 13.80 -13.31 1.08
C LYS A 707 14.28 -13.17 -0.38
N PRO A 708 13.45 -12.67 -1.34
CA PRO A 708 13.92 -12.47 -2.71
C PRO A 708 15.11 -11.49 -2.81
N PRO A 709 15.10 -10.29 -2.20
CA PRO A 709 16.28 -9.41 -2.18
C PRO A 709 17.54 -10.03 -1.60
N ILE A 710 17.43 -10.87 -0.55
CA ILE A 710 18.60 -11.58 0.00
C ILE A 710 19.22 -12.52 -1.03
N LEU A 711 18.40 -13.23 -1.81
CA LEU A 711 18.90 -14.12 -2.86
C LEU A 711 19.66 -13.33 -3.93
N SER A 712 19.09 -12.23 -4.44
CA SER A 712 19.77 -11.35 -5.40
C SER A 712 21.09 -10.80 -4.86
N CYS A 713 21.13 -10.41 -3.57
CA CYS A 713 22.30 -9.88 -2.91
C CYS A 713 23.50 -10.86 -2.91
N PHE A 714 23.26 -12.18 -2.85
CA PHE A 714 24.35 -13.16 -3.02
C PHE A 714 25.00 -13.06 -4.40
N GLY A 715 24.21 -12.76 -5.43
CA GLY A 715 24.72 -12.51 -6.78
C GLY A 715 25.61 -11.28 -6.81
N ASP A 716 25.19 -10.17 -6.21
CA ASP A 716 25.98 -8.94 -6.11
C ASP A 716 27.30 -9.16 -5.36
N ILE A 717 27.27 -9.87 -4.23
CA ILE A 717 28.48 -10.22 -3.48
C ILE A 717 29.40 -11.09 -4.31
N ALA A 718 28.88 -12.12 -4.99
CA ALA A 718 29.66 -13.03 -5.81
C ALA A 718 30.30 -12.31 -7.00
N LEU A 719 29.58 -11.38 -7.64
CA LEU A 719 30.08 -10.56 -8.72
C LEU A 719 31.23 -9.66 -8.25
N ALA A 720 31.09 -9.02 -7.08
CA ALA A 720 32.07 -8.11 -6.53
C ALA A 720 33.38 -8.80 -6.11
N ILE A 721 33.32 -9.90 -5.36
CA ILE A 721 34.54 -10.55 -4.83
C ILE A 721 35.05 -11.70 -5.74
N GLY A 722 34.30 -12.02 -6.80
CA GLY A 722 34.70 -12.99 -7.80
C GLY A 722 35.04 -14.38 -7.21
N PRO A 723 36.16 -14.99 -7.63
CA PRO A 723 36.55 -16.33 -7.15
C PRO A 723 36.79 -16.47 -5.64
N ALA A 724 36.87 -15.37 -4.88
CA ALA A 724 36.93 -15.40 -3.42
C ALA A 724 35.58 -15.83 -2.80
N PHE A 725 34.49 -15.79 -3.57
CA PHE A 725 33.16 -16.27 -3.14
C PHE A 725 33.07 -17.81 -3.00
N GLU A 726 34.06 -18.57 -3.52
CA GLU A 726 34.11 -20.04 -3.48
C GLU A 726 33.79 -20.64 -2.10
N LYS A 727 34.26 -20.00 -1.04
CA LYS A 727 34.06 -20.45 0.37
C LYS A 727 32.59 -20.40 0.82
N TYR A 728 31.76 -19.54 0.21
CA TYR A 728 30.35 -19.40 0.52
C TYR A 728 29.45 -20.24 -0.41
N LEU A 729 29.97 -20.60 -1.58
CA LEU A 729 29.23 -21.21 -2.67
C LEU A 729 28.41 -22.44 -2.26
N PRO A 730 28.92 -23.42 -1.47
CA PRO A 730 28.12 -24.58 -1.08
C PRO A 730 26.89 -24.22 -0.26
N TYR A 731 27.00 -23.25 0.61
CA TYR A 731 25.89 -22.81 1.49
C TYR A 731 24.83 -22.06 0.68
N VAL A 732 25.26 -21.14 -0.17
CA VAL A 732 24.38 -20.32 -1.00
C VAL A 732 23.63 -21.20 -2.00
N VAL A 733 24.31 -22.13 -2.69
CA VAL A 733 23.67 -23.04 -3.67
C VAL A 733 22.60 -23.91 -2.98
N ASN A 734 22.84 -24.38 -1.76
CA ASN A 734 21.84 -25.13 -1.00
C ASN A 734 20.59 -24.27 -0.68
N MET A 735 20.78 -23.00 -0.33
CA MET A 735 19.65 -22.09 -0.08
C MET A 735 18.87 -21.78 -1.37
N LEU A 736 19.57 -21.56 -2.49
CA LEU A 736 18.94 -21.37 -3.81
C LEU A 736 18.10 -22.61 -4.20
N GLN A 737 18.57 -23.81 -3.92
CA GLN A 737 17.80 -25.03 -4.16
C GLN A 737 16.54 -25.12 -3.31
N SER A 738 16.63 -24.74 -2.04
CA SER A 738 15.47 -24.72 -1.14
C SER A 738 14.45 -23.67 -1.60
N ALA A 739 14.90 -22.48 -1.99
CA ALA A 739 14.05 -21.43 -2.53
C ALA A 739 13.38 -21.86 -3.85
N THR A 740 14.09 -22.57 -4.71
CA THR A 740 13.54 -23.16 -5.95
C THR A 740 12.38 -24.10 -5.66
N GLN A 741 12.51 -24.96 -4.66
CA GLN A 741 11.44 -25.89 -4.28
C GLN A 741 10.22 -25.13 -3.74
N LEU A 742 10.45 -24.10 -2.95
CA LEU A 742 9.38 -23.26 -2.39
C LEU A 742 8.60 -22.55 -3.51
N SER A 743 9.28 -21.92 -4.46
CA SER A 743 8.66 -21.17 -5.57
C SER A 743 7.83 -22.01 -6.55
N MET A 744 7.88 -23.34 -6.42
CA MET A 744 7.18 -24.31 -7.28
C MET A 744 6.06 -25.07 -6.56
N SER A 745 5.84 -24.82 -5.27
CA SER A 745 4.95 -25.64 -4.41
C SER A 745 3.56 -25.01 -4.18
N THR A 746 3.30 -23.83 -4.72
CA THR A 746 2.09 -23.03 -4.42
C THR A 746 1.01 -23.16 -5.51
N ASN A 747 -0.27 -23.10 -5.08
CA ASN A 747 -1.44 -23.01 -5.95
C ASN A 747 -1.44 -21.69 -6.72
N SER A 748 -1.83 -21.76 -7.99
CA SER A 748 -1.89 -20.60 -8.91
C SER A 748 -3.12 -19.69 -8.72
N ASP A 749 -3.97 -19.95 -7.75
CA ASP A 749 -5.25 -19.25 -7.59
C ASP A 749 -5.16 -18.03 -6.65
N ASP A 750 -3.98 -17.75 -6.07
CA ASP A 750 -3.70 -16.61 -5.19
C ASP A 750 -2.71 -15.67 -5.89
N GLU A 751 -3.17 -14.50 -6.28
CA GLU A 751 -2.42 -13.49 -7.05
C GLU A 751 -1.19 -12.99 -6.28
N ASP A 752 -1.32 -12.71 -4.98
CA ASP A 752 -0.20 -12.31 -4.11
C ASP A 752 0.89 -13.37 -4.03
N MET A 753 0.50 -14.65 -4.10
CA MET A 753 1.45 -15.75 -4.11
C MET A 753 2.11 -15.94 -5.48
N VAL A 754 1.43 -15.61 -6.56
CA VAL A 754 2.01 -15.61 -7.93
C VAL A 754 3.11 -14.55 -8.00
N ASP A 755 2.84 -13.34 -7.53
CA ASP A 755 3.80 -12.23 -7.52
C ASP A 755 5.00 -12.54 -6.65
N TYR A 756 4.77 -12.99 -5.43
CA TYR A 756 5.85 -13.43 -4.54
C TYR A 756 6.72 -14.54 -5.16
N ASN A 757 6.10 -15.51 -5.85
CA ASN A 757 6.85 -16.57 -6.52
C ASN A 757 7.70 -16.03 -7.68
N ASN A 758 7.20 -15.05 -8.43
CA ASN A 758 7.95 -14.39 -9.49
C ASN A 758 9.13 -13.59 -8.92
N GLU A 759 8.94 -12.84 -7.83
CA GLU A 759 10.04 -12.16 -7.15
C GLU A 759 11.10 -13.16 -6.64
N LEU A 760 10.67 -14.26 -6.03
CA LEU A 760 11.57 -15.30 -5.52
C LEU A 760 12.36 -15.96 -6.67
N ARG A 761 11.70 -16.28 -7.79
CA ARG A 761 12.34 -16.83 -9.01
C ARG A 761 13.34 -15.85 -9.60
N ASN A 762 12.98 -14.56 -9.67
CA ASN A 762 13.87 -13.52 -10.14
C ASN A 762 15.13 -13.43 -9.26
N GLY A 763 14.99 -13.38 -7.94
CA GLY A 763 16.11 -13.35 -7.01
C GLY A 763 17.02 -14.58 -7.13
N ILE A 764 16.45 -15.78 -7.37
CA ILE A 764 17.24 -17.01 -7.63
C ILE A 764 18.06 -16.87 -8.92
N PHE A 765 17.44 -16.37 -10.00
CA PHE A 765 18.14 -16.24 -11.29
C PHE A 765 19.22 -15.14 -11.24
N GLU A 766 18.97 -14.02 -10.59
CA GLU A 766 19.97 -12.96 -10.36
C GLU A 766 21.16 -13.49 -9.55
N ALA A 767 20.90 -14.30 -8.51
CA ALA A 767 21.97 -14.96 -7.76
C ALA A 767 22.85 -15.84 -8.64
N TYR A 768 22.24 -16.70 -9.48
CA TYR A 768 23.00 -17.56 -10.40
C TYR A 768 23.77 -16.74 -11.44
N ALA A 769 23.16 -15.70 -12.01
CA ALA A 769 23.83 -14.82 -12.98
C ALA A 769 25.05 -14.14 -12.34
N GLY A 770 24.90 -13.55 -11.16
CA GLY A 770 26.01 -12.89 -10.43
C GLY A 770 27.14 -13.87 -10.07
N ILE A 771 26.81 -15.09 -9.60
CA ILE A 771 27.78 -16.14 -9.33
C ILE A 771 28.54 -16.53 -10.61
N LEU A 772 27.83 -16.80 -11.71
CA LEU A 772 28.43 -17.21 -12.97
C LEU A 772 29.36 -16.13 -13.54
N GLN A 773 28.93 -14.88 -13.52
CA GLN A 773 29.71 -13.74 -13.99
C GLN A 773 30.93 -13.47 -13.10
N GLY A 774 30.78 -13.53 -11.77
CA GLY A 774 31.85 -13.33 -10.80
C GLY A 774 33.00 -14.36 -10.96
N PHE A 775 32.69 -15.60 -11.31
CA PHE A 775 33.69 -16.65 -11.53
C PHE A 775 34.24 -16.72 -12.97
N LYS A 776 33.87 -15.82 -13.85
CA LYS A 776 34.30 -15.83 -15.24
C LYS A 776 35.84 -15.79 -15.40
N SER A 777 36.53 -15.15 -14.44
CA SER A 777 37.99 -15.10 -14.39
C SER A 777 38.66 -16.43 -13.99
N ASP A 778 37.98 -17.28 -13.23
CA ASP A 778 38.45 -18.60 -12.80
C ASP A 778 37.32 -19.65 -12.78
N PRO A 779 36.85 -20.11 -13.94
CA PRO A 779 35.76 -21.07 -14.05
C PRO A 779 36.04 -22.44 -13.40
N SER A 780 37.33 -22.77 -13.09
CA SER A 780 37.69 -24.04 -12.42
C SER A 780 37.09 -24.17 -11.04
N LYS A 781 36.76 -23.07 -10.36
CA LYS A 781 36.16 -22.99 -9.04
C LYS A 781 34.63 -23.18 -9.02
N LEU A 782 34.00 -23.26 -10.19
CA LEU A 782 32.56 -23.50 -10.33
C LEU A 782 32.17 -25.00 -10.25
N ALA A 783 32.99 -25.86 -9.64
CA ALA A 783 32.69 -27.29 -9.57
C ALA A 783 31.33 -27.58 -8.95
N HIS A 784 30.99 -26.88 -7.85
CA HIS A 784 29.69 -27.02 -7.19
C HIS A 784 28.52 -26.56 -8.08
N VAL A 785 28.64 -25.43 -8.77
CA VAL A 785 27.59 -24.95 -9.68
C VAL A 785 27.40 -25.89 -10.85
N LYS A 786 28.50 -26.44 -11.39
CA LYS A 786 28.45 -27.41 -12.48
C LYS A 786 27.67 -28.67 -12.15
N GLU A 787 27.79 -29.16 -10.94
CA GLU A 787 27.02 -30.34 -10.44
C GLU A 787 25.51 -30.04 -10.42
N HIS A 788 25.13 -28.79 -10.20
CA HIS A 788 23.72 -28.34 -10.12
C HIS A 788 23.13 -27.90 -11.46
N VAL A 789 23.92 -27.77 -12.54
CA VAL A 789 23.42 -27.35 -13.86
C VAL A 789 22.17 -28.13 -14.32
N PRO A 790 22.11 -29.47 -14.21
CA PRO A 790 20.89 -30.20 -14.61
C PRO A 790 19.64 -29.78 -13.83
N PHE A 791 19.80 -29.49 -12.54
CA PHE A 791 18.71 -29.01 -11.67
C PHE A 791 18.26 -27.59 -12.07
N VAL A 792 19.22 -26.68 -12.32
CA VAL A 792 18.89 -25.30 -12.74
C VAL A 792 18.20 -25.29 -14.10
N LEU A 793 18.64 -26.12 -15.05
CA LEU A 793 17.99 -26.27 -16.37
C LEU A 793 16.55 -26.82 -16.24
N GLU A 794 16.34 -27.78 -15.31
CA GLU A 794 14.98 -28.28 -15.02
C GLU A 794 14.08 -27.21 -14.42
N PHE A 795 14.62 -26.42 -13.52
CA PHE A 795 13.88 -25.29 -12.93
C PHE A 795 13.49 -24.27 -14.00
N ILE A 796 14.45 -23.84 -14.84
CA ILE A 796 14.18 -22.91 -15.94
C ILE A 796 13.13 -23.49 -16.90
N GLU A 797 13.21 -24.79 -17.23
CA GLU A 797 12.23 -25.46 -18.11
C GLU A 797 10.80 -25.40 -17.53
N ARG A 798 10.66 -25.61 -16.24
CA ARG A 798 9.37 -25.57 -15.53
C ARG A 798 8.82 -24.14 -15.46
N VAL A 799 9.66 -23.16 -15.11
CA VAL A 799 9.25 -21.74 -15.05
C VAL A 799 8.94 -21.21 -16.46
N ALA A 800 9.68 -21.64 -17.50
CA ALA A 800 9.39 -21.26 -18.89
C ALA A 800 8.01 -21.76 -19.37
N ALA A 801 7.51 -22.85 -18.79
CA ALA A 801 6.18 -23.40 -19.08
C ALA A 801 5.07 -22.77 -18.23
N ASP A 802 5.37 -21.97 -17.21
CA ASP A 802 4.41 -21.31 -16.36
C ASP A 802 3.79 -20.08 -17.07
N PRO A 803 2.46 -20.05 -17.29
CA PRO A 803 1.79 -18.92 -17.93
C PRO A 803 1.79 -17.63 -17.08
N HIS A 804 1.95 -17.76 -15.76
CA HIS A 804 1.94 -16.64 -14.82
C HIS A 804 3.34 -16.05 -14.55
N ARG A 805 4.38 -16.49 -15.28
CA ARG A 805 5.71 -15.86 -15.17
C ARG A 805 5.70 -14.44 -15.72
N ASP A 806 6.32 -13.53 -15.01
CA ASP A 806 6.44 -12.16 -15.44
C ASP A 806 7.61 -11.94 -16.44
N GLU A 807 7.72 -10.71 -16.92
CA GLU A 807 8.75 -10.31 -17.87
C GLU A 807 10.16 -10.25 -17.23
N ALA A 808 10.27 -9.86 -15.95
CA ALA A 808 11.52 -9.79 -15.21
C ALA A 808 12.13 -11.18 -15.06
N VAL A 809 11.31 -12.16 -14.62
CA VAL A 809 11.71 -13.58 -14.55
C VAL A 809 12.16 -14.09 -15.90
N THR A 810 11.44 -13.77 -16.98
CA THR A 810 11.79 -14.19 -18.34
C THR A 810 13.17 -13.65 -18.75
N ARG A 811 13.43 -12.37 -18.48
CA ARG A 811 14.71 -11.70 -18.79
C ARG A 811 15.87 -12.31 -18.01
N SER A 812 15.68 -12.55 -16.70
CA SER A 812 16.70 -13.15 -15.84
C SER A 812 17.01 -14.60 -16.23
N MET A 813 16.00 -15.41 -16.59
CA MET A 813 16.20 -16.76 -17.12
C MET A 813 17.05 -16.80 -18.38
N VAL A 814 16.77 -15.91 -19.34
CA VAL A 814 17.53 -15.80 -20.59
C VAL A 814 18.99 -15.47 -20.31
N GLY A 815 19.24 -14.55 -19.37
CA GLY A 815 20.59 -14.20 -18.90
C GLY A 815 21.33 -15.39 -18.33
N VAL A 816 20.71 -16.13 -17.39
CA VAL A 816 21.34 -17.31 -16.76
C VAL A 816 21.66 -18.42 -17.77
N LEU A 817 20.79 -18.69 -18.75
CA LEU A 817 21.05 -19.66 -19.81
C LEU A 817 22.32 -19.29 -20.62
N GLY A 818 22.45 -18.03 -20.97
CA GLY A 818 23.63 -17.51 -21.68
C GLY A 818 24.88 -17.57 -20.82
N ASP A 819 24.80 -17.11 -19.56
CA ASP A 819 25.94 -17.09 -18.62
C ASP A 819 26.46 -18.51 -18.31
N MET A 820 25.57 -19.49 -18.14
CA MET A 820 25.97 -20.90 -17.97
C MET A 820 26.77 -21.41 -19.17
N ALA A 821 26.30 -21.12 -20.37
CA ALA A 821 27.02 -21.54 -21.60
C ALA A 821 28.33 -20.80 -21.78
N ASP A 822 28.42 -19.53 -21.42
CA ASP A 822 29.64 -18.72 -21.55
C ASP A 822 30.70 -19.13 -20.52
N THR A 823 30.31 -19.40 -19.28
CA THR A 823 31.23 -19.56 -18.14
C THR A 823 31.58 -21.01 -17.82
N ILE A 824 30.61 -21.96 -17.89
CA ILE A 824 30.86 -23.35 -17.46
C ILE A 824 31.39 -24.21 -18.60
N ASN A 825 32.61 -24.72 -18.42
CA ASN A 825 33.21 -25.64 -19.37
C ASN A 825 32.57 -27.03 -19.32
N GLY A 826 32.24 -27.58 -20.51
CA GLY A 826 31.66 -28.92 -20.65
C GLY A 826 30.19 -28.99 -20.27
N VAL A 827 29.43 -27.89 -20.37
CA VAL A 827 27.99 -27.81 -20.13
C VAL A 827 27.15 -28.29 -21.32
N GLY A 828 27.76 -28.39 -22.53
CA GLY A 828 27.08 -28.80 -23.79
C GLY A 828 26.19 -30.03 -23.67
N PRO A 829 26.66 -31.17 -23.08
CA PRO A 829 25.83 -32.36 -22.87
C PRO A 829 24.54 -32.11 -22.03
N ALA A 830 24.60 -31.25 -21.03
CA ALA A 830 23.41 -30.92 -20.22
C ALA A 830 22.35 -30.16 -21.04
N PHE A 831 22.76 -29.19 -21.84
CA PHE A 831 21.88 -28.54 -22.81
C PHE A 831 21.34 -29.47 -23.88
N ALA A 832 22.16 -30.39 -24.40
CA ALA A 832 21.73 -31.36 -25.39
C ALA A 832 20.67 -32.35 -24.88
N GLN A 833 20.67 -32.64 -23.58
CA GLN A 833 19.68 -33.49 -22.94
C GLN A 833 18.34 -32.79 -22.71
N ARG A 834 18.33 -31.46 -22.65
CA ARG A 834 17.12 -30.65 -22.39
C ARG A 834 16.98 -29.54 -23.48
N PRO A 835 16.44 -29.87 -24.67
CA PRO A 835 16.43 -28.95 -25.83
C PRO A 835 15.37 -27.85 -25.74
N PHE A 836 14.57 -27.74 -24.64
CA PHE A 836 13.51 -26.72 -24.48
C PHE A 836 14.03 -25.29 -24.71
N TYR A 837 15.27 -25.00 -24.30
CA TYR A 837 15.88 -23.68 -24.44
C TYR A 837 15.83 -23.15 -25.88
N SER A 838 15.87 -24.03 -26.87
CA SER A 838 15.89 -23.59 -28.28
C SER A 838 14.57 -22.94 -28.68
N ALA A 839 13.41 -23.53 -28.30
CA ALA A 839 12.11 -22.96 -28.58
C ALA A 839 11.90 -21.68 -27.76
N PHE A 840 12.19 -21.73 -26.46
CA PHE A 840 12.05 -20.62 -25.55
C PHE A 840 12.88 -19.39 -25.95
N LEU A 841 14.18 -19.58 -26.24
CA LEU A 841 15.04 -18.47 -26.66
C LEU A 841 14.70 -17.92 -28.05
N HIS A 842 14.13 -18.72 -28.98
CA HIS A 842 13.62 -18.19 -30.25
C HIS A 842 12.34 -17.37 -30.07
N GLU A 843 11.49 -17.74 -29.14
CA GLU A 843 10.34 -16.94 -28.73
C GLU A 843 10.82 -15.58 -28.19
N CYS A 844 11.71 -15.56 -27.19
CA CYS A 844 12.29 -14.34 -26.64
C CYS A 844 13.06 -13.50 -27.68
N ALA A 845 13.73 -14.12 -28.65
CA ALA A 845 14.41 -13.41 -29.74
C ALA A 845 13.44 -12.76 -30.74
N SER A 846 12.15 -13.06 -30.65
CA SER A 846 11.08 -12.45 -31.45
C SER A 846 10.31 -11.38 -30.69
N SER A 847 10.69 -11.08 -29.43
CA SER A 847 10.05 -10.08 -28.58
C SER A 847 10.16 -8.66 -29.16
N SER A 848 9.18 -7.83 -28.85
CA SER A 848 9.22 -6.38 -29.09
C SER A 848 10.27 -5.67 -28.23
N ASP A 849 10.59 -6.20 -27.02
CA ASP A 849 11.67 -5.70 -26.17
C ASP A 849 13.04 -5.95 -26.82
N GLY A 850 13.72 -4.86 -27.17
CA GLY A 850 15.05 -4.90 -27.80
C GLY A 850 16.11 -5.56 -26.93
N SER A 851 16.09 -5.31 -25.63
CA SER A 851 17.06 -5.86 -24.66
C SER A 851 16.92 -7.37 -24.51
N LEU A 852 15.67 -7.84 -24.34
CA LEU A 852 15.36 -9.27 -24.26
C LEU A 852 15.74 -9.99 -25.54
N ARG A 853 15.42 -9.41 -26.71
CA ARG A 853 15.75 -9.96 -28.02
C ARG A 853 17.26 -10.13 -28.22
N ASP A 854 18.04 -9.11 -27.86
CA ASP A 854 19.50 -9.14 -28.03
C ASP A 854 20.15 -10.16 -27.07
N THR A 855 19.68 -10.21 -25.80
CA THR A 855 20.16 -11.19 -24.80
C THR A 855 19.82 -12.62 -25.23
N ALA A 856 18.61 -12.87 -25.74
CA ALA A 856 18.19 -14.19 -26.22
C ALA A 856 19.03 -14.64 -27.45
N SER A 857 19.32 -13.73 -28.36
CA SER A 857 20.18 -14.00 -29.52
C SER A 857 21.60 -14.35 -29.10
N TRP A 858 22.15 -13.60 -28.15
CA TRP A 858 23.48 -13.89 -27.58
C TRP A 858 23.49 -15.25 -26.85
N ALA A 859 22.49 -15.57 -26.03
CA ALA A 859 22.39 -16.84 -25.31
C ALA A 859 22.32 -18.03 -26.30
N LEU A 860 21.53 -17.92 -27.39
CA LEU A 860 21.45 -18.93 -28.46
C LEU A 860 22.80 -19.20 -29.11
N GLU A 861 23.55 -18.13 -29.42
CA GLU A 861 24.89 -18.27 -30.03
C GLU A 861 25.85 -19.01 -29.10
N ARG A 862 25.87 -18.62 -27.80
CA ARG A 862 26.76 -19.24 -26.80
C ARG A 862 26.42 -20.70 -26.57
N ILE A 863 25.16 -21.06 -26.44
CA ILE A 863 24.74 -22.45 -26.23
C ILE A 863 25.03 -23.30 -27.46
N ARG A 864 24.73 -22.80 -28.68
CA ARG A 864 25.08 -23.53 -29.93
C ARG A 864 26.56 -23.80 -30.04
N GLY A 865 27.42 -22.85 -29.67
CA GLY A 865 28.85 -23.03 -29.63
C GLY A 865 29.30 -24.18 -28.71
N ARG A 866 28.64 -24.34 -27.57
CA ARG A 866 28.95 -25.42 -26.60
C ARG A 866 28.36 -26.78 -26.98
N VAL A 867 27.18 -26.83 -27.57
CA VAL A 867 26.50 -28.06 -27.99
C VAL A 867 27.20 -28.64 -29.24
N ASN A 868 27.58 -27.83 -30.22
CA ASN A 868 28.23 -28.27 -31.47
C ASN A 868 29.74 -28.54 -31.32
N GLY A 869 30.35 -27.99 -30.27
CA GLY A 869 31.78 -28.21 -29.98
C GLY A 869 32.09 -29.33 -28.98
N ALA A 870 31.04 -30.00 -28.47
CA ALA A 870 31.12 -31.20 -27.65
C ALA A 870 30.97 -32.43 -28.60
#